data_a4a873658c42c252ed9f7bfcedc13d78
#
_entry.id   a4a873658c42c252ed9f7bfcedc13d78
#
_cell.length_a   1.000
_cell.length_b   1.000
_cell.length_c   1.000
_cell.angle_alpha   90.00
_cell.angle_beta   90.00
_cell.angle_gamma   90.00
#
_symmetry.space_group_name_H-M   'P 1'
#
loop_
_entity.id
_entity.type
_entity.pdbx_description
1 polymer ?
#
loop_
_entity_poly.entity_id
_entity_poly.type
_entity_poly.pdbx_seq_one_letter_code
_entity_poly.pdbx_strand_id
1 'polypeptide(L)'
;TAYTYYRNQDMRGNRINGEDLGARSDESKTTYGFTLGGPIIKNKLFFFVNYEKEKTPGEVIKYRAREDGEEAKGMVSRTLKSDMEKVYNHLKDKYGYDAGSYTSFPADEENTKILARIDWNITDRHRLSLRYNNTKNTAWNAPNGNSSDTGYRLNNTYRVGTQSMAFANSMYSMDNKVQSWATDLNSRFTDKISNQLLFTYTNIEDMRGTNSSPFPFIDIMAGKDENGNQILEPYMSAGYELFTYNNGVKNKITNITDNFTFFTGNHKLTAGLSYEHQFANNAYMRNGTGYYRYNSLEDFLSGAAPESFALTYGFNGVANPNAQVTFNQLGFYAQDEWNLGNSLKLTYGIRFDNLMFDNDDLQRNDAIYELDFDGQHIDTGKWPDSRWQISPRIGFVWDVFKDKSLKVRGGTGVFTGRLPLVFFTNMPTNASMVQNSVTFKTQYDNGKVVGHDSRLDQLAGGMITDMNQIIDKFNLPTTIEKHVAGSKISGVAQDFKMPQVWKSSIAVDYQVPVSFPLTVTGEFMFTKNVNAVTINNINIKNPDEWKYNKLTTVKGADGKDVTTTELLHTGMQRFNGADNRMVYSYSLYDNPDKNVKYAGDFVHYNGKNAVVLDNTSKGYGYTANITVNAQPVDDLMLMLAYTHTESTEVSGLPGSDPISTWQGLNTIDGSNYVDAQRSQYVVPDKVIASVGYYIPFRHKGLLRGTHLNLFYSGYSSGGYSFCY
;
A
#
# COMPACT_ATOMS: atom_id res chain seq x y z
N THR A 1 10.71 -22.28 -27.03
CA THR A 1 10.64 -20.89 -27.52
C THR A 1 11.67 -20.06 -26.82
N ALA A 2 12.38 -19.20 -27.56
CA ALA A 2 13.19 -18.12 -27.00
C ALA A 2 12.68 -16.81 -27.59
N TYR A 3 12.72 -15.73 -26.81
CA TYR A 3 12.25 -14.42 -27.22
C TYR A 3 13.06 -13.30 -26.59
N THR A 4 13.07 -12.15 -27.25
CA THR A 4 13.55 -10.89 -26.69
C THR A 4 12.64 -9.75 -27.11
N TYR A 5 12.43 -8.79 -26.22
CA TYR A 5 11.75 -7.54 -26.49
C TYR A 5 12.67 -6.40 -26.10
N TYR A 6 12.73 -5.39 -26.95
CA TYR A 6 13.48 -4.17 -26.69
C TYR A 6 12.58 -2.96 -26.96
N ARG A 7 12.63 -2.00 -26.09
CA ARG A 7 11.96 -0.70 -26.23
C ARG A 7 12.88 0.41 -25.73
N ASN A 8 12.91 1.54 -26.42
CA ASN A 8 13.59 2.74 -25.99
C ASN A 8 12.67 3.97 -26.09
N GLN A 9 13.18 5.15 -25.67
CA GLN A 9 12.46 6.41 -25.69
C GLN A 9 11.99 6.80 -27.12
N ASP A 10 12.72 6.46 -28.18
CA ASP A 10 12.39 6.83 -29.56
C ASP A 10 11.15 6.09 -30.09
N MET A 11 10.75 4.99 -29.43
CA MET A 11 9.54 4.24 -29.74
C MET A 11 8.28 4.82 -29.08
N ARG A 12 8.40 5.93 -28.36
CA ARG A 12 7.28 6.63 -27.72
C ARG A 12 6.91 7.90 -28.51
N GLY A 13 5.61 8.18 -28.63
CA GLY A 13 5.14 9.43 -29.19
C GLY A 13 5.57 10.63 -28.30
N ASN A 14 5.98 11.76 -28.95
CA ASN A 14 6.41 12.97 -28.27
C ASN A 14 5.32 14.04 -28.21
N ARG A 15 4.10 13.76 -28.71
CA ARG A 15 3.03 14.76 -28.78
C ARG A 15 1.77 14.28 -28.08
N ILE A 16 1.12 15.19 -27.34
CA ILE A 16 -0.21 15.03 -26.76
C ILE A 16 -1.05 16.21 -27.21
N ASN A 17 -2.22 15.95 -27.82
CA ASN A 17 -3.14 16.97 -28.35
C ASN A 17 -2.47 17.98 -29.29
N GLY A 18 -1.44 17.55 -30.04
CA GLY A 18 -0.70 18.42 -30.95
C GLY A 18 0.47 19.19 -30.32
N GLU A 19 0.57 19.20 -29.01
CA GLU A 19 1.67 19.84 -28.28
C GLU A 19 2.87 18.89 -28.16
N ASP A 20 4.07 19.42 -28.38
CA ASP A 20 5.32 18.68 -28.24
C ASP A 20 5.73 18.63 -26.77
N LEU A 21 5.99 17.44 -26.25
CA LEU A 21 6.41 17.21 -24.87
C LEU A 21 7.90 17.47 -24.62
N GLY A 22 8.63 17.87 -25.65
CA GLY A 22 10.09 18.09 -25.59
C GLY A 22 10.90 16.81 -25.64
N ALA A 23 12.21 16.95 -25.48
CA ALA A 23 13.15 15.83 -25.46
C ALA A 23 12.87 14.90 -24.24
N ARG A 24 12.76 13.61 -24.50
CA ARG A 24 12.62 12.60 -23.44
C ARG A 24 13.98 12.19 -22.90
N SER A 25 14.02 11.87 -21.60
CA SER A 25 15.19 11.22 -21.01
C SER A 25 15.46 9.88 -21.68
N ASP A 26 16.72 9.51 -21.79
CA ASP A 26 17.11 8.18 -22.25
C ASP A 26 16.46 7.10 -21.40
N GLU A 27 15.73 6.22 -22.03
CA GLU A 27 15.01 5.12 -21.39
C GLU A 27 15.13 3.89 -22.30
N SER A 28 15.53 2.79 -21.73
CA SER A 28 15.50 1.52 -22.45
C SER A 28 14.93 0.43 -21.56
N LYS A 29 14.26 -0.54 -22.16
CA LYS A 29 13.76 -1.72 -21.49
C LYS A 29 14.08 -2.93 -22.35
N THR A 30 14.79 -3.88 -21.78
CA THR A 30 15.13 -5.15 -22.43
C THR A 30 14.50 -6.29 -21.65
N THR A 31 13.73 -7.12 -22.33
CA THR A 31 13.19 -8.37 -21.78
C THR A 31 13.70 -9.52 -22.61
N TYR A 32 14.22 -10.56 -21.99
CA TYR A 32 14.58 -11.80 -22.67
C TYR A 32 14.14 -13.01 -21.85
N GLY A 33 13.76 -14.05 -22.54
CA GLY A 33 13.30 -15.25 -21.90
C GLY A 33 13.27 -16.46 -22.81
N PHE A 34 13.03 -17.59 -22.17
CA PHE A 34 12.81 -18.84 -22.91
C PHE A 34 11.79 -19.71 -22.20
N THR A 35 11.14 -20.57 -22.96
CA THR A 35 10.32 -21.66 -22.47
C THR A 35 10.80 -22.98 -23.03
N LEU A 36 10.85 -24.01 -22.19
CA LEU A 36 11.18 -25.37 -22.55
C LEU A 36 10.18 -26.31 -21.91
N GLY A 37 9.60 -27.21 -22.68
CA GLY A 37 8.67 -28.19 -22.15
C GLY A 37 8.52 -29.38 -23.07
N GLY A 38 8.15 -30.50 -22.52
CA GLY A 38 7.94 -31.73 -23.25
C GLY A 38 7.75 -32.95 -22.33
N PRO A 39 7.58 -34.15 -22.96
CA PRO A 39 7.48 -35.37 -22.20
C PRO A 39 8.87 -35.84 -21.73
N ILE A 40 9.00 -36.12 -20.43
CA ILE A 40 10.10 -36.94 -19.88
C ILE A 40 9.81 -38.42 -20.17
N ILE A 41 8.57 -38.81 -19.94
CA ILE A 41 8.03 -40.13 -20.30
C ILE A 41 6.76 -39.88 -21.13
N LYS A 42 6.74 -40.38 -22.35
CA LYS A 42 5.63 -40.18 -23.28
C LYS A 42 4.30 -40.57 -22.66
N ASN A 43 3.31 -39.67 -22.75
CA ASN A 43 1.96 -39.76 -22.20
C ASN A 43 1.87 -39.91 -20.65
N LYS A 44 3.01 -39.91 -19.93
CA LYS A 44 3.02 -40.17 -18.50
C LYS A 44 3.62 -39.06 -17.65
N LEU A 45 4.75 -38.52 -18.04
CA LEU A 45 5.46 -37.50 -17.26
C LEU A 45 5.93 -36.38 -18.15
N PHE A 46 5.53 -35.16 -17.81
CA PHE A 46 5.84 -33.95 -18.57
C PHE A 46 6.52 -32.92 -17.67
N PHE A 47 7.34 -32.09 -18.27
CA PHE A 47 7.90 -30.92 -17.62
C PHE A 47 7.67 -29.66 -18.44
N PHE A 48 7.67 -28.54 -17.77
CA PHE A 48 7.67 -27.21 -18.36
C PHE A 48 8.52 -26.27 -17.51
N VAL A 49 9.40 -25.49 -18.14
CA VAL A 49 10.22 -24.46 -17.51
C VAL A 49 10.09 -23.17 -18.30
N ASN A 50 9.92 -22.06 -17.61
CA ASN A 50 10.00 -20.72 -18.13
C ASN A 50 11.01 -19.91 -17.33
N TYR A 51 11.81 -19.12 -18.02
CA TYR A 51 12.69 -18.12 -17.46
C TYR A 51 12.49 -16.81 -18.21
N GLU A 52 12.33 -15.71 -17.48
CA GLU A 52 12.28 -14.36 -18.04
C GLU A 52 13.09 -13.41 -17.16
N LYS A 53 13.90 -12.57 -17.79
CA LYS A 53 14.56 -11.45 -17.16
C LYS A 53 14.27 -10.16 -17.92
N GLU A 54 13.91 -9.13 -17.14
CA GLU A 54 13.68 -7.78 -17.61
C GLU A 54 14.67 -6.85 -16.94
N LYS A 55 15.25 -5.93 -17.70
CA LYS A 55 16.16 -4.91 -17.20
C LYS A 55 15.77 -3.56 -17.80
N THR A 56 15.63 -2.57 -16.93
CA THR A 56 15.35 -1.17 -17.28
C THR A 56 16.43 -0.32 -16.61
N PRO A 57 17.52 0.01 -17.32
CA PRO A 57 18.49 0.98 -16.82
C PRO A 57 17.80 2.33 -16.58
N GLY A 58 18.15 2.99 -15.50
CA GLY A 58 17.52 4.25 -15.15
C GLY A 58 18.25 5.04 -14.08
N GLU A 59 17.76 6.24 -13.86
CA GLU A 59 18.17 7.12 -12.78
C GLU A 59 16.92 7.63 -12.06
N VAL A 60 16.89 7.57 -10.73
CA VAL A 60 15.78 8.11 -9.94
C VAL A 60 16.05 9.54 -9.48
N ILE A 61 17.32 9.95 -9.41
CA ILE A 61 17.73 11.34 -9.15
C ILE A 61 18.14 11.96 -10.48
N LYS A 62 17.30 12.83 -11.02
CA LYS A 62 17.51 13.51 -12.30
C LYS A 62 18.05 14.93 -12.14
N TYR A 63 18.08 15.44 -10.91
CA TYR A 63 18.67 16.73 -10.60
C TYR A 63 20.16 16.61 -10.45
N ARG A 64 20.89 17.69 -10.76
CA ARG A 64 22.30 17.83 -10.50
C ARG A 64 22.61 19.07 -9.66
N ALA A 65 23.69 19.01 -8.92
CA ALA A 65 24.24 20.18 -8.25
C ALA A 65 24.74 21.20 -9.30
N ARG A 66 24.61 22.49 -9.01
CA ARG A 66 25.10 23.55 -9.88
C ARG A 66 26.60 23.75 -9.76
N GLU A 67 27.23 24.19 -10.84
CA GLU A 67 28.59 24.72 -10.82
C GLU A 67 28.60 26.18 -10.27
N ASP A 68 29.77 26.66 -9.87
CA ASP A 68 29.90 28.03 -9.38
C ASP A 68 29.51 29.03 -10.46
N GLY A 69 28.63 30.00 -10.11
CA GLY A 69 28.11 31.02 -11.04
C GLY A 69 26.95 30.54 -11.93
N GLU A 70 26.56 29.29 -11.89
CA GLU A 70 25.41 28.77 -12.62
C GLU A 70 24.08 29.10 -11.90
N GLU A 71 23.01 29.38 -12.67
CA GLU A 71 21.65 29.60 -12.13
C GLU A 71 20.96 28.29 -11.79
N ALA A 72 20.32 28.21 -10.62
CA ALA A 72 19.46 27.09 -10.25
C ALA A 72 18.14 27.14 -11.01
N LYS A 73 18.01 26.35 -12.08
CA LYS A 73 16.84 26.34 -12.99
C LYS A 73 16.63 24.97 -13.61
N GLY A 74 15.39 24.58 -13.82
CA GLY A 74 15.03 23.28 -14.41
C GLY A 74 15.48 22.12 -13.53
N MET A 75 16.38 21.29 -14.03
CA MET A 75 16.96 20.16 -13.29
C MET A 75 18.29 20.50 -12.60
N VAL A 76 18.60 21.77 -12.41
CA VAL A 76 19.78 22.26 -11.69
C VAL A 76 19.37 22.73 -10.31
N SER A 77 19.94 22.09 -9.28
CA SER A 77 19.70 22.43 -7.88
C SER A 77 20.48 23.68 -7.47
N ARG A 78 20.00 24.41 -6.45
CA ARG A 78 20.77 25.49 -5.83
C ARG A 78 22.02 24.98 -5.07
N THR A 79 22.07 23.68 -4.76
CA THR A 79 23.21 23.06 -4.06
C THR A 79 24.47 23.13 -4.94
N LEU A 80 25.55 23.68 -4.39
CA LEU A 80 26.81 23.78 -5.11
C LEU A 80 27.52 22.43 -5.16
N LYS A 81 28.07 22.09 -6.31
CA LYS A 81 28.89 20.88 -6.49
C LYS A 81 30.13 20.90 -5.62
N SER A 82 30.77 22.07 -5.47
CA SER A 82 31.92 22.26 -4.57
C SER A 82 31.56 22.01 -3.12
N ASP A 83 30.32 22.31 -2.68
CA ASP A 83 29.86 22.01 -1.32
C ASP A 83 29.55 20.53 -1.14
N MET A 84 28.99 19.86 -2.16
CA MET A 84 28.83 18.40 -2.16
C MET A 84 30.19 17.71 -2.00
N GLU A 85 31.21 18.16 -2.72
CA GLU A 85 32.59 17.64 -2.60
C GLU A 85 33.17 17.82 -1.20
N LYS A 86 32.98 18.98 -0.59
CA LYS A 86 33.43 19.24 0.81
C LYS A 86 32.76 18.25 1.78
N VAL A 87 31.45 18.03 1.66
CA VAL A 87 30.73 17.10 2.53
C VAL A 87 31.18 15.66 2.28
N TYR A 88 31.34 15.25 1.02
CA TYR A 88 31.84 13.93 0.67
C TYR A 88 33.22 13.65 1.34
N ASN A 89 34.16 14.57 1.18
CA ASN A 89 35.49 14.44 1.76
C ASN A 89 35.45 14.44 3.30
N HIS A 90 34.64 15.32 3.91
CA HIS A 90 34.48 15.37 5.36
C HIS A 90 33.91 14.04 5.92
N LEU A 91 32.91 13.47 5.27
CA LEU A 91 32.30 12.17 5.68
C LEU A 91 33.32 11.04 5.56
N LYS A 92 34.11 11.04 4.49
CA LYS A 92 35.13 10.03 4.23
C LYS A 92 36.30 10.13 5.19
N ASP A 93 36.85 11.34 5.37
CA ASP A 93 38.11 11.57 6.14
C ASP A 93 37.88 11.49 7.65
N LYS A 94 36.74 12.04 8.12
CA LYS A 94 36.47 12.10 9.57
C LYS A 94 35.74 10.86 10.09
N TYR A 95 34.83 10.28 9.29
CA TYR A 95 33.97 9.19 9.73
C TYR A 95 34.21 7.87 8.99
N GLY A 96 35.07 7.83 7.96
CA GLY A 96 35.30 6.65 7.13
C GLY A 96 34.13 6.24 6.31
N TYR A 97 33.12 7.13 6.13
CA TYR A 97 31.87 6.83 5.46
C TYR A 97 31.89 7.25 3.99
N ASP A 98 31.56 6.30 3.10
CA ASP A 98 31.35 6.58 1.67
C ASP A 98 29.88 6.97 1.44
N ALA A 99 29.64 8.23 1.15
CA ALA A 99 28.29 8.74 0.86
C ALA A 99 27.80 8.36 -0.56
N GLY A 100 28.66 7.75 -1.38
CA GLY A 100 28.37 7.46 -2.79
C GLY A 100 28.49 8.68 -3.70
N SER A 101 28.23 8.49 -4.99
CA SER A 101 28.32 9.55 -5.99
C SER A 101 27.36 10.71 -5.69
N TYR A 102 27.76 11.92 -6.07
CA TYR A 102 26.92 13.11 -6.10
C TYR A 102 26.75 13.70 -7.52
N THR A 103 27.21 12.96 -8.54
CA THR A 103 27.13 13.35 -9.95
C THR A 103 26.46 12.29 -10.85
N SER A 104 26.29 11.06 -10.36
CA SER A 104 25.67 9.95 -11.09
C SER A 104 24.89 9.07 -10.11
N PHE A 105 23.67 8.72 -10.48
CA PHE A 105 22.70 8.06 -9.60
C PHE A 105 22.08 6.84 -10.29
N PRO A 106 22.88 5.82 -10.64
CA PRO A 106 22.36 4.65 -11.35
C PRO A 106 21.34 3.91 -10.48
N ALA A 107 20.22 3.58 -11.09
CA ALA A 107 19.04 3.02 -10.44
C ALA A 107 18.37 1.99 -11.36
N ASP A 108 19.12 0.95 -11.76
CA ASP A 108 18.62 -0.08 -12.64
C ASP A 108 17.46 -0.84 -11.99
N GLU A 109 16.33 -0.92 -12.68
CA GLU A 109 15.22 -1.77 -12.30
C GLU A 109 15.40 -3.15 -12.94
N GLU A 110 15.32 -4.20 -12.13
CA GLU A 110 15.46 -5.58 -12.59
C GLU A 110 14.27 -6.43 -12.13
N ASN A 111 13.76 -7.25 -13.05
CA ASN A 111 12.73 -8.23 -12.76
C ASN A 111 13.16 -9.61 -13.30
N THR A 112 13.09 -10.64 -12.45
CA THR A 112 13.40 -12.02 -12.82
C THR A 112 12.24 -12.93 -12.47
N LYS A 113 11.78 -13.74 -13.42
CA LYS A 113 10.69 -14.70 -13.24
C LYS A 113 11.12 -16.09 -13.65
N ILE A 114 10.82 -17.05 -12.78
CA ILE A 114 11.07 -18.48 -13.01
C ILE A 114 9.78 -19.23 -12.75
N LEU A 115 9.39 -20.11 -13.66
CA LEU A 115 8.33 -21.07 -13.46
C LEU A 115 8.85 -22.47 -13.84
N ALA A 116 8.67 -23.45 -12.95
CA ALA A 116 8.92 -24.85 -13.23
C ALA A 116 7.65 -25.65 -12.91
N ARG A 117 7.29 -26.58 -13.75
CA ARG A 117 6.11 -27.43 -13.59
C ARG A 117 6.43 -28.87 -14.02
N ILE A 118 5.88 -29.81 -13.27
CA ILE A 118 5.87 -31.24 -13.57
C ILE A 118 4.41 -31.70 -13.55
N ASP A 119 3.97 -32.37 -14.63
CA ASP A 119 2.68 -33.02 -14.71
C ASP A 119 2.91 -34.53 -14.82
N TRP A 120 2.38 -35.28 -13.87
CA TRP A 120 2.53 -36.73 -13.80
C TRP A 120 1.18 -37.43 -13.83
N ASN A 121 0.90 -38.15 -14.91
CA ASN A 121 -0.20 -39.09 -14.98
C ASN A 121 0.24 -40.39 -14.29
N ILE A 122 0.02 -40.46 -12.96
CA ILE A 122 0.42 -41.61 -12.12
C ILE A 122 -0.24 -42.86 -12.65
N THR A 123 -1.56 -42.76 -12.87
CA THR A 123 -2.41 -43.74 -13.56
C THR A 123 -3.41 -42.98 -14.43
N ASP A 124 -4.27 -43.68 -15.17
CA ASP A 124 -5.37 -43.09 -15.95
C ASP A 124 -6.40 -42.37 -15.04
N ARG A 125 -6.38 -42.64 -13.74
CA ARG A 125 -7.32 -42.09 -12.76
C ARG A 125 -6.69 -41.09 -11.77
N HIS A 126 -5.37 -41.02 -11.72
CA HIS A 126 -4.65 -40.16 -10.76
C HIS A 126 -3.64 -39.27 -11.50
N ARG A 127 -3.80 -37.98 -11.39
CA ARG A 127 -2.93 -36.98 -11.99
C ARG A 127 -2.39 -36.04 -10.92
N LEU A 128 -1.06 -35.88 -10.88
CA LEU A 128 -0.34 -34.97 -10.01
C LEU A 128 0.27 -33.84 -10.83
N SER A 129 0.08 -32.61 -10.40
CA SER A 129 0.80 -31.46 -10.92
C SER A 129 1.59 -30.79 -9.79
N LEU A 130 2.87 -30.57 -10.02
CA LEU A 130 3.75 -29.81 -9.12
C LEU A 130 4.20 -28.55 -9.83
N ARG A 131 4.10 -27.40 -9.17
CA ARG A 131 4.50 -26.10 -9.75
C ARG A 131 5.32 -25.31 -8.75
N TYR A 132 6.39 -24.70 -9.24
CA TYR A 132 7.20 -23.72 -8.54
C TYR A 132 7.20 -22.41 -9.33
N ASN A 133 6.95 -21.30 -8.64
CA ASN A 133 7.11 -19.95 -9.18
C ASN A 133 8.07 -19.16 -8.31
N ASN A 134 8.92 -18.36 -8.92
CA ASN A 134 9.76 -17.37 -8.25
C ASN A 134 9.75 -16.09 -9.08
N THR A 135 9.36 -15.00 -8.46
CA THR A 135 9.45 -13.65 -9.03
C THR A 135 10.27 -12.80 -8.09
N LYS A 136 11.30 -12.13 -8.63
CA LYS A 136 12.10 -11.15 -7.89
C LYS A 136 12.13 -9.86 -8.68
N ASN A 137 11.80 -8.76 -8.02
CA ASN A 137 11.88 -7.41 -8.56
C ASN A 137 12.70 -6.52 -7.65
N THR A 138 13.54 -5.65 -8.23
CA THR A 138 14.26 -4.58 -7.53
C THR A 138 13.98 -3.27 -8.24
N ALA A 139 13.45 -2.28 -7.52
CA ALA A 139 13.21 -0.94 -8.02
C ALA A 139 13.81 0.09 -7.06
N TRP A 140 14.48 1.12 -7.59
CA TRP A 140 15.15 2.15 -6.80
C TRP A 140 14.30 3.40 -6.62
N ASN A 141 14.53 4.11 -5.51
CA ASN A 141 13.87 5.34 -5.14
C ASN A 141 14.88 6.35 -4.61
N ALA A 142 14.60 7.64 -4.84
CA ALA A 142 15.28 8.72 -4.16
C ALA A 142 14.95 8.70 -2.65
N PRO A 143 15.79 9.33 -1.79
CA PRO A 143 15.46 9.44 -0.37
C PRO A 143 14.13 10.15 -0.15
N ASN A 144 13.40 9.75 0.89
CA ASN A 144 12.09 10.34 1.20
C ASN A 144 12.20 11.86 1.35
N GLY A 145 11.38 12.61 0.60
CA GLY A 145 11.48 14.06 0.47
C GLY A 145 10.68 14.88 1.49
N ASN A 146 9.66 14.29 2.13
CA ASN A 146 8.71 15.06 2.95
C ASN A 146 8.61 14.59 4.41
N SER A 147 9.52 13.76 4.88
CA SER A 147 9.54 13.32 6.27
C SER A 147 9.99 14.47 7.18
N SER A 148 9.22 14.74 8.21
CA SER A 148 9.65 15.63 9.29
C SER A 148 9.90 14.82 10.54
N ASP A 149 11.16 14.48 10.81
CA ASP A 149 11.51 13.78 12.03
C ASP A 149 11.47 14.69 13.26
N THR A 150 11.37 15.95 13.03
CA THR A 150 11.45 17.01 14.03
C THR A 150 10.15 17.75 14.27
N GLY A 151 9.06 17.29 13.68
CA GLY A 151 7.75 17.92 13.81
C GLY A 151 7.44 19.01 12.77
N TYR A 152 8.42 19.37 11.92
CA TYR A 152 8.15 20.23 10.78
C TYR A 152 7.85 19.39 9.55
N ARG A 153 6.65 19.53 8.99
CA ARG A 153 6.50 19.32 7.56
C ARG A 153 7.10 20.57 6.90
N LEU A 154 8.26 20.38 6.33
CA LEU A 154 8.86 21.39 5.52
C LEU A 154 7.98 21.54 4.28
N ASN A 155 7.21 22.61 4.16
CA ASN A 155 6.39 22.86 3.00
C ASN A 155 7.29 22.87 1.75
N ASN A 156 7.00 22.01 0.77
CA ASN A 156 7.69 21.90 -0.54
C ASN A 156 9.18 21.50 -0.49
N THR A 157 9.68 20.84 0.53
CA THR A 157 11.09 20.49 0.62
C THR A 157 11.31 19.05 0.25
N TYR A 158 11.63 18.86 -1.00
CA TYR A 158 12.19 17.61 -1.49
C TYR A 158 13.68 17.59 -1.18
N ARG A 159 14.20 16.47 -0.64
CA ARG A 159 15.66 16.28 -0.45
C ARG A 159 16.41 16.20 -1.78
N VAL A 160 15.67 16.02 -2.88
CA VAL A 160 16.19 16.06 -4.25
C VAL A 160 15.26 16.95 -5.08
N GLY A 161 15.80 18.05 -5.58
CA GLY A 161 15.03 19.03 -6.35
C GLY A 161 15.84 20.30 -6.61
N THR A 162 15.15 21.36 -7.00
CA THR A 162 15.77 22.69 -7.20
C THR A 162 16.37 23.26 -5.92
N GLN A 163 15.91 22.83 -4.74
CA GLN A 163 16.32 23.36 -3.44
C GLN A 163 17.42 22.54 -2.75
N SER A 164 17.56 21.26 -3.09
CA SER A 164 18.42 20.34 -2.36
C SER A 164 18.92 19.20 -3.24
N MET A 165 20.07 18.64 -2.88
CA MET A 165 20.62 17.42 -3.47
C MET A 165 20.88 16.37 -2.40
N ALA A 166 20.92 15.10 -2.80
CA ALA A 166 21.32 13.99 -1.95
C ALA A 166 22.42 13.16 -2.61
N PHE A 167 23.21 12.46 -1.79
CA PHE A 167 24.20 11.51 -2.26
C PHE A 167 23.58 10.17 -2.67
N ALA A 168 24.23 9.44 -3.57
CA ALA A 168 23.72 8.18 -4.12
C ALA A 168 23.43 7.11 -3.06
N ASN A 169 24.24 7.03 -1.99
CA ASN A 169 24.02 6.06 -0.93
C ASN A 169 22.86 6.42 0.01
N SER A 170 22.22 7.59 -0.19
CA SER A 170 20.92 7.93 0.43
C SER A 170 19.72 7.40 -0.35
N MET A 171 19.91 6.81 -1.53
CA MET A 171 18.86 6.10 -2.25
C MET A 171 18.54 4.76 -1.58
N TYR A 172 17.34 4.25 -1.84
CA TYR A 172 16.94 2.93 -1.37
C TYR A 172 16.26 2.12 -2.47
N SER A 173 16.38 0.81 -2.38
CA SER A 173 15.60 -0.10 -3.23
C SER A 173 14.36 -0.64 -2.50
N MET A 174 13.39 -1.07 -3.32
CA MET A 174 12.31 -1.95 -2.92
C MET A 174 12.57 -3.31 -3.58
N ASP A 175 12.91 -4.29 -2.75
CA ASP A 175 13.23 -5.65 -3.18
C ASP A 175 12.03 -6.55 -2.87
N ASN A 176 11.26 -6.87 -3.91
CA ASN A 176 10.08 -7.73 -3.81
C ASN A 176 10.43 -9.14 -4.29
N LYS A 177 10.13 -10.15 -3.49
CA LYS A 177 10.35 -11.56 -3.82
C LYS A 177 9.13 -12.39 -3.46
N VAL A 178 8.62 -13.13 -4.42
CA VAL A 178 7.53 -14.08 -4.23
C VAL A 178 7.97 -15.46 -4.68
N GLN A 179 7.95 -16.42 -3.77
CA GLN A 179 8.20 -17.84 -4.05
C GLN A 179 6.95 -18.63 -3.71
N SER A 180 6.49 -19.44 -4.65
CA SER A 180 5.27 -20.24 -4.45
C SER A 180 5.48 -21.67 -4.93
N TRP A 181 5.09 -22.62 -4.10
CA TRP A 181 4.96 -24.03 -4.43
C TRP A 181 3.49 -24.40 -4.46
N ALA A 182 3.09 -25.16 -5.46
CA ALA A 182 1.72 -25.65 -5.56
C ALA A 182 1.73 -27.13 -5.97
N THR A 183 0.89 -27.92 -5.32
CA THR A 183 0.64 -29.33 -5.62
C THR A 183 -0.86 -29.51 -5.85
N ASP A 184 -1.22 -30.15 -6.95
CA ASP A 184 -2.62 -30.44 -7.31
C ASP A 184 -2.72 -31.94 -7.66
N LEU A 185 -3.35 -32.72 -6.78
CA LEU A 185 -3.62 -34.14 -6.99
C LEU A 185 -5.09 -34.33 -7.33
N ASN A 186 -5.35 -34.68 -8.55
CA ASN A 186 -6.69 -35.01 -9.04
C ASN A 186 -6.83 -36.55 -9.11
N SER A 187 -7.83 -37.09 -8.41
CA SER A 187 -8.10 -38.51 -8.28
C SER A 187 -9.54 -38.84 -8.68
N ARG A 188 -9.72 -39.76 -9.60
CA ARG A 188 -11.02 -40.31 -9.96
C ARG A 188 -11.12 -41.73 -9.41
N PHE A 189 -11.70 -41.90 -8.22
CA PHE A 189 -11.78 -43.20 -7.55
C PHE A 189 -12.74 -44.12 -8.31
N THR A 190 -13.89 -43.62 -8.70
CA THR A 190 -14.90 -44.30 -9.53
C THR A 190 -15.45 -43.37 -10.58
N ASP A 191 -16.36 -43.83 -11.42
CA ASP A 191 -17.05 -42.98 -12.38
C ASP A 191 -17.97 -41.94 -11.71
N LYS A 192 -18.29 -42.15 -10.44
CA LYS A 192 -19.17 -41.27 -9.64
C LYS A 192 -18.42 -40.48 -8.58
N ILE A 193 -17.19 -40.81 -8.26
CA ILE A 193 -16.46 -40.21 -7.15
C ILE A 193 -15.12 -39.68 -7.64
N SER A 194 -14.88 -38.41 -7.42
CA SER A 194 -13.59 -37.75 -7.63
C SER A 194 -13.19 -36.92 -6.42
N ASN A 195 -11.89 -36.71 -6.29
CA ASN A 195 -11.30 -35.85 -5.27
C ASN A 195 -10.21 -34.99 -5.89
N GLN A 196 -10.08 -33.78 -5.41
CA GLN A 196 -8.99 -32.86 -5.71
C GLN A 196 -8.36 -32.39 -4.39
N LEU A 197 -7.10 -32.72 -4.17
CA LEU A 197 -6.31 -32.23 -3.06
C LEU A 197 -5.33 -31.17 -3.57
N LEU A 198 -5.46 -29.96 -3.06
CA LEU A 198 -4.61 -28.81 -3.34
C LEU A 198 -3.76 -28.47 -2.12
N PHE A 199 -2.48 -28.27 -2.34
CA PHE A 199 -1.55 -27.71 -1.35
C PHE A 199 -0.81 -26.54 -1.98
N THR A 200 -0.74 -25.41 -1.28
CA THR A 200 0.10 -24.28 -1.69
C THR A 200 0.89 -23.77 -0.50
N TYR A 201 2.13 -23.40 -0.78
CA TYR A 201 2.98 -22.64 0.13
C TYR A 201 3.53 -21.43 -0.61
N THR A 202 3.33 -20.25 -0.05
CA THR A 202 3.83 -18.97 -0.63
C THR A 202 4.64 -18.23 0.43
N ASN A 203 5.87 -17.82 0.06
CA ASN A 203 6.72 -16.92 0.82
C ASN A 203 6.84 -15.60 0.05
N ILE A 204 6.44 -14.50 0.69
CA ILE A 204 6.50 -13.13 0.16
C ILE A 204 7.47 -12.36 1.04
N GLU A 205 8.44 -11.70 0.43
CA GLU A 205 9.40 -10.84 1.09
C GLU A 205 9.42 -9.49 0.35
N ASP A 206 9.02 -8.43 1.03
CA ASP A 206 9.09 -7.07 0.56
C ASP A 206 10.01 -6.30 1.49
N MET A 207 11.24 -6.06 1.05
CA MET A 207 12.31 -5.50 1.88
C MET A 207 12.82 -4.19 1.27
N ARG A 208 13.18 -3.24 2.10
CA ARG A 208 14.01 -2.12 1.64
C ARG A 208 15.47 -2.51 1.65
N GLY A 209 16.18 -2.14 0.58
CA GLY A 209 17.63 -2.31 0.43
C GLY A 209 18.31 -0.97 0.19
N THR A 210 19.64 -0.96 0.27
CA THR A 210 20.47 0.23 -0.01
C THR A 210 21.89 -0.20 -0.34
N ASN A 211 22.65 0.68 -1.00
CA ASN A 211 24.09 0.54 -1.21
C ASN A 211 24.91 1.11 -0.04
N SER A 212 24.26 1.79 0.93
CA SER A 212 24.90 2.37 2.09
C SER A 212 25.28 1.32 3.13
N SER A 213 26.44 1.48 3.78
CA SER A 213 26.68 0.87 5.08
C SER A 213 25.84 1.59 6.15
N PRO A 214 25.51 0.93 7.30
CA PRO A 214 24.81 1.59 8.39
C PRO A 214 25.55 2.85 8.85
N PHE A 215 24.87 3.99 8.77
CA PHE A 215 25.42 5.30 9.12
C PHE A 215 24.25 6.27 9.39
N PRO A 216 24.37 7.27 10.30
CA PRO A 216 23.30 8.21 10.54
C PRO A 216 22.86 8.93 9.25
N PHE A 217 21.56 9.14 9.11
CA PHE A 217 21.04 10.00 8.05
C PHE A 217 21.19 11.47 8.46
N ILE A 218 21.63 12.31 7.52
CA ILE A 218 21.99 13.70 7.78
C ILE A 218 21.20 14.60 6.84
N ASP A 219 20.56 15.62 7.40
CA ASP A 219 20.06 16.78 6.66
C ASP A 219 20.92 18.01 7.03
N ILE A 220 21.43 18.71 6.04
CA ILE A 220 22.11 20.00 6.17
C ILE A 220 21.16 21.05 5.59
N MET A 221 20.76 22.03 6.42
CA MET A 221 19.84 23.08 6.05
C MET A 221 20.53 24.23 5.32
N ALA A 222 19.73 25.11 4.73
CA ALA A 222 20.22 26.21 3.88
C ALA A 222 20.84 27.39 4.64
N GLY A 223 20.97 27.31 5.96
CA GLY A 223 21.51 28.40 6.78
C GLY A 223 20.46 29.44 7.17
N LYS A 224 20.88 30.68 7.32
CA LYS A 224 20.04 31.80 7.75
C LYS A 224 19.78 32.76 6.60
N ASP A 225 18.62 33.42 6.64
CA ASP A 225 18.27 34.52 5.76
C ASP A 225 19.02 35.83 6.14
N GLU A 226 18.82 36.88 5.36
CA GLU A 226 19.42 38.20 5.60
C GLU A 226 19.00 38.84 6.93
N ASN A 227 17.87 38.36 7.50
CA ASN A 227 17.36 38.82 8.79
C ASN A 227 17.84 37.96 9.97
N GLY A 228 18.68 36.95 9.70
CA GLY A 228 19.20 36.02 10.70
C GLY A 228 18.22 34.90 11.11
N ASN A 229 17.07 34.75 10.44
CA ASN A 229 16.13 33.68 10.69
C ASN A 229 16.60 32.39 10.01
N GLN A 230 16.38 31.23 10.65
CA GLN A 230 16.71 29.94 10.07
C GLN A 230 15.85 29.67 8.84
N ILE A 231 16.48 29.33 7.73
CA ILE A 231 15.80 28.84 6.52
C ILE A 231 15.48 27.36 6.77
N LEU A 232 14.19 27.05 6.93
CA LEU A 232 13.71 25.69 7.23
C LEU A 232 13.57 24.85 5.94
N GLU A 233 14.62 24.85 5.11
CA GLU A 233 14.69 24.09 3.87
C GLU A 233 16.00 23.31 3.81
N PRO A 234 16.01 22.02 3.38
CA PRO A 234 17.25 21.30 3.20
C PRO A 234 18.08 21.92 2.08
N TYR A 235 19.39 21.80 2.20
CA TYR A 235 20.37 22.16 1.20
C TYR A 235 21.03 20.92 0.61
N MET A 236 21.33 19.91 1.47
CA MET A 236 21.78 18.59 1.05
C MET A 236 21.53 17.53 2.10
N SER A 237 21.47 16.27 1.64
CA SER A 237 21.25 15.10 2.51
C SER A 237 22.24 14.00 2.21
N ALA A 238 22.70 13.29 3.23
CA ALA A 238 23.62 12.15 3.14
C ALA A 238 23.24 11.06 4.16
N GLY A 239 23.86 9.91 4.04
CA GLY A 239 23.72 8.83 5.02
C GLY A 239 22.77 7.72 4.60
N TYR A 240 22.52 6.78 5.49
CA TYR A 240 21.60 5.66 5.31
C TYR A 240 20.15 6.16 5.35
N GLU A 241 19.37 5.94 4.30
CA GLU A 241 18.00 6.48 4.21
C GLU A 241 17.17 6.13 5.46
N LEU A 242 16.51 7.12 6.01
CA LEU A 242 15.95 7.11 7.37
C LEU A 242 14.83 6.08 7.61
N PHE A 243 14.18 5.58 6.57
CA PHE A 243 13.15 4.55 6.65
C PHE A 243 13.64 3.15 6.25
N THR A 244 14.90 3.00 5.83
CA THR A 244 15.36 1.77 5.17
C THR A 244 15.91 0.74 6.17
N TYR A 245 16.51 1.17 7.28
CA TYR A 245 17.02 0.26 8.28
C TYR A 245 15.89 -0.54 8.94
N ASN A 246 16.02 -1.88 8.94
CA ASN A 246 15.02 -2.79 9.49
C ASN A 246 13.58 -2.45 9.02
N ASN A 247 13.38 -2.35 7.71
CA ASN A 247 12.08 -2.07 7.11
C ASN A 247 11.75 -3.11 6.06
N GLY A 248 10.76 -3.91 6.35
CA GLY A 248 10.28 -4.92 5.43
C GLY A 248 9.19 -5.80 5.99
N VAL A 249 8.53 -6.51 5.09
CA VAL A 249 7.44 -7.44 5.40
C VAL A 249 7.79 -8.82 4.89
N LYS A 250 7.59 -9.85 5.73
CA LYS A 250 7.67 -11.25 5.34
C LYS A 250 6.36 -11.94 5.65
N ASN A 251 5.73 -12.50 4.62
CA ASN A 251 4.49 -13.26 4.76
C ASN A 251 4.70 -14.70 4.30
N LYS A 252 4.30 -15.65 5.13
CA LYS A 252 4.27 -17.08 4.79
C LYS A 252 2.83 -17.56 4.84
N ILE A 253 2.37 -18.13 3.74
CA ILE A 253 0.99 -18.59 3.60
C ILE A 253 1.02 -20.07 3.19
N THR A 254 0.44 -20.92 4.02
CA THR A 254 0.22 -22.34 3.70
C THR A 254 -1.28 -22.56 3.56
N ASN A 255 -1.68 -23.13 2.44
CA ASN A 255 -3.09 -23.47 2.21
C ASN A 255 -3.24 -24.93 1.80
N ILE A 256 -4.20 -25.63 2.40
CA ILE A 256 -4.61 -26.98 2.05
C ILE A 256 -6.12 -26.93 1.75
N THR A 257 -6.50 -27.42 0.58
CA THR A 257 -7.90 -27.51 0.19
C THR A 257 -8.20 -28.89 -0.36
N ASP A 258 -9.22 -29.52 0.15
CA ASP A 258 -9.72 -30.82 -0.32
C ASP A 258 -11.15 -30.70 -0.84
N ASN A 259 -11.38 -31.15 -2.07
CA ASN A 259 -12.67 -31.12 -2.76
C ASN A 259 -13.10 -32.55 -3.06
N PHE A 260 -14.10 -33.03 -2.36
CA PHE A 260 -14.76 -34.30 -2.66
C PHE A 260 -15.98 -34.06 -3.54
N THR A 261 -16.05 -34.75 -4.68
CA THR A 261 -17.15 -34.61 -5.63
C THR A 261 -17.85 -35.95 -5.87
N PHE A 262 -19.16 -35.93 -5.79
CA PHE A 262 -20.02 -37.07 -6.05
C PHE A 262 -21.05 -36.77 -7.19
N PHE A 263 -21.05 -37.59 -8.22
CA PHE A 263 -21.94 -37.48 -9.35
C PHE A 263 -23.09 -38.48 -9.20
N THR A 264 -24.32 -37.98 -9.22
CA THR A 264 -25.55 -38.82 -9.10
C THR A 264 -26.70 -38.26 -9.91
N GLY A 265 -27.14 -39.01 -10.90
CA GLY A 265 -28.19 -38.53 -11.83
C GLY A 265 -27.78 -37.22 -12.51
N ASN A 266 -28.58 -36.19 -12.30
CA ASN A 266 -28.35 -34.84 -12.84
C ASN A 266 -27.62 -33.91 -11.88
N HIS A 267 -27.11 -34.43 -10.75
CA HIS A 267 -26.46 -33.65 -9.71
C HIS A 267 -24.97 -33.91 -9.67
N LYS A 268 -24.20 -32.83 -9.43
CA LYS A 268 -22.77 -32.87 -9.06
C LYS A 268 -22.63 -32.23 -7.69
N LEU A 269 -22.57 -33.06 -6.66
CA LEU A 269 -22.42 -32.65 -5.28
C LEU A 269 -20.94 -32.47 -4.97
N THR A 270 -20.55 -31.32 -4.45
CA THR A 270 -19.18 -31.05 -4.01
C THR A 270 -19.21 -30.63 -2.54
N ALA A 271 -18.43 -31.32 -1.70
CA ALA A 271 -18.12 -30.91 -0.33
C ALA A 271 -16.64 -30.60 -0.23
N GLY A 272 -16.28 -29.54 0.46
CA GLY A 272 -14.88 -29.14 0.57
C GLY A 272 -14.50 -28.67 1.97
N LEU A 273 -13.23 -28.87 2.27
CA LEU A 273 -12.53 -28.40 3.46
C LEU A 273 -11.36 -27.54 2.99
N SER A 274 -11.18 -26.38 3.60
CA SER A 274 -9.99 -25.55 3.41
C SER A 274 -9.38 -25.17 4.76
N TYR A 275 -8.07 -25.26 4.85
CA TYR A 275 -7.29 -24.76 5.98
C TYR A 275 -6.20 -23.85 5.46
N GLU A 276 -6.08 -22.67 6.03
CA GLU A 276 -5.04 -21.71 5.70
C GLU A 276 -4.34 -21.26 6.98
N HIS A 277 -3.01 -21.35 6.99
CA HIS A 277 -2.14 -20.80 8.02
C HIS A 277 -1.40 -19.62 7.42
N GLN A 278 -1.48 -18.47 8.06
CA GLN A 278 -0.78 -17.26 7.67
C GLN A 278 0.07 -16.74 8.82
N PHE A 279 1.32 -16.42 8.49
CA PHE A 279 2.26 -15.74 9.35
C PHE A 279 2.76 -14.48 8.66
N ALA A 280 2.64 -13.35 9.31
CA ALA A 280 3.24 -12.10 8.86
C ALA A 280 4.18 -11.55 9.90
N ASN A 281 5.35 -11.11 9.43
CA ASN A 281 6.33 -10.40 10.21
C ASN A 281 6.56 -9.05 9.53
N ASN A 282 6.38 -7.96 10.27
CA ASN A 282 6.59 -6.60 9.80
C ASN A 282 7.62 -5.91 10.68
N ALA A 283 8.70 -5.48 10.06
CA ALA A 283 9.72 -4.65 10.68
C ALA A 283 9.58 -3.21 10.17
N TYR A 284 9.58 -2.24 11.06
CA TYR A 284 9.56 -0.82 10.75
C TYR A 284 10.29 -0.03 11.82
N MET A 285 11.45 0.50 11.47
CA MET A 285 12.34 1.17 12.41
C MET A 285 12.87 2.47 11.78
N ARG A 286 12.06 3.53 11.87
CA ARG A 286 12.45 4.85 11.36
C ARG A 286 13.62 5.40 12.18
N ASN A 287 14.63 5.96 11.50
CA ASN A 287 15.84 6.49 12.13
C ASN A 287 16.64 5.44 12.94
N GLY A 288 16.58 4.17 12.55
CA GLY A 288 17.29 3.11 13.28
C GLY A 288 18.81 3.24 13.28
N THR A 289 19.38 3.97 12.33
CA THR A 289 20.83 4.32 12.27
C THR A 289 21.13 5.69 12.86
N GLY A 290 20.13 6.39 13.41
CA GLY A 290 20.24 7.78 13.86
C GLY A 290 19.94 8.79 12.75
N TYR A 291 19.46 9.94 13.16
CA TYR A 291 19.19 11.09 12.32
C TYR A 291 19.75 12.35 12.93
N TYR A 292 20.52 13.11 12.15
CA TYR A 292 21.04 14.40 12.52
C TYR A 292 20.61 15.48 11.55
N ARG A 293 20.28 16.67 12.06
CA ARG A 293 20.03 17.85 11.24
C ARG A 293 20.86 19.03 11.73
N TYR A 294 21.55 19.68 10.81
CA TYR A 294 22.38 20.84 11.06
C TYR A 294 21.78 22.08 10.40
N ASN A 295 21.89 23.23 11.05
CA ASN A 295 21.34 24.48 10.56
C ASN A 295 21.99 24.98 9.26
N SER A 296 23.27 24.66 9.05
CA SER A 296 24.05 25.08 7.88
C SER A 296 25.16 24.09 7.54
N LEU A 297 25.74 24.25 6.37
CA LEU A 297 26.95 23.54 5.95
C LEU A 297 28.16 23.82 6.91
N GLU A 298 28.31 25.07 7.34
CA GLU A 298 29.36 25.46 8.27
C GLU A 298 29.23 24.76 9.63
N ASP A 299 28.01 24.71 10.18
CA ASP A 299 27.71 24.01 11.43
C ASP A 299 28.05 22.52 11.33
N PHE A 300 27.72 21.88 10.21
CA PHE A 300 28.04 20.48 9.98
C PHE A 300 29.58 20.27 9.92
N LEU A 301 30.29 21.04 9.11
CA LEU A 301 31.76 20.89 8.90
C LEU A 301 32.57 21.23 10.15
N SER A 302 32.14 22.21 10.93
CA SER A 302 32.77 22.59 12.19
C SER A 302 32.50 21.62 13.34
N GLY A 303 31.46 20.79 13.19
CA GLY A 303 30.97 19.89 14.25
C GLY A 303 30.17 20.63 15.32
N ALA A 304 29.47 21.68 14.97
CA ALA A 304 28.54 22.36 15.86
C ALA A 304 27.45 21.41 16.37
N ALA A 305 26.75 21.78 17.42
CA ALA A 305 25.58 21.01 17.89
C ALA A 305 24.53 20.91 16.79
N PRO A 306 23.93 19.72 16.56
CA PRO A 306 22.83 19.57 15.60
C PRO A 306 21.61 20.34 16.13
N GLU A 307 20.77 20.81 15.24
CA GLU A 307 19.49 21.43 15.63
C GLU A 307 18.40 20.40 15.92
N SER A 308 18.64 19.15 15.45
CA SER A 308 17.75 18.04 15.68
C SER A 308 18.49 16.70 15.65
N PHE A 309 18.05 15.79 16.51
CA PHE A 309 18.48 14.41 16.56
C PHE A 309 17.26 13.50 16.79
N ALA A 310 17.22 12.36 16.09
CA ALA A 310 16.22 11.31 16.34
C ALA A 310 16.84 9.92 16.24
N LEU A 311 16.34 9.00 17.06
CA LEU A 311 16.78 7.61 17.09
C LEU A 311 15.59 6.71 17.46
N THR A 312 15.46 5.57 16.76
CA THR A 312 14.62 4.45 17.16
C THR A 312 15.49 3.23 17.39
N TYR A 313 15.28 2.52 18.48
CA TYR A 313 16.04 1.32 18.85
C TYR A 313 15.15 0.31 19.55
N GLY A 314 15.47 -0.99 19.43
CA GLY A 314 14.74 -2.07 20.06
C GLY A 314 15.03 -2.19 21.54
N PHE A 315 14.03 -2.61 22.32
CA PHE A 315 14.22 -2.98 23.72
C PHE A 315 15.03 -4.28 23.86
N ASN A 316 15.63 -4.49 25.05
CA ASN A 316 16.38 -5.68 25.44
C ASN A 316 17.52 -6.05 24.47
N GLY A 317 18.14 -5.06 23.82
CA GLY A 317 19.24 -5.27 22.88
C GLY A 317 18.81 -5.89 21.53
N VAL A 318 17.53 -5.93 21.23
CA VAL A 318 17.01 -6.45 19.94
C VAL A 318 17.35 -5.46 18.84
N ALA A 319 18.32 -5.79 17.99
CA ALA A 319 18.75 -4.91 16.89
C ALA A 319 17.67 -4.69 15.82
N ASN A 320 16.85 -5.71 15.57
CA ASN A 320 15.83 -5.71 14.53
C ASN A 320 14.45 -6.03 15.12
N PRO A 321 13.85 -5.11 15.90
CA PRO A 321 12.51 -5.33 16.44
C PRO A 321 11.48 -5.45 15.31
N ASN A 322 10.50 -6.32 15.53
CA ASN A 322 9.45 -6.58 14.56
C ASN A 322 8.13 -6.88 15.26
N ALA A 323 7.04 -6.73 14.50
CA ALA A 323 5.70 -7.11 14.92
C ALA A 323 5.26 -8.34 14.13
N GLN A 324 4.65 -9.30 14.82
CA GLN A 324 4.18 -10.54 14.23
C GLN A 324 2.66 -10.65 14.35
N VAL A 325 2.06 -11.31 13.38
CA VAL A 325 0.67 -11.76 13.44
C VAL A 325 0.57 -13.14 12.82
N THR A 326 -0.02 -14.05 13.55
CA THR A 326 -0.31 -15.42 13.09
C THR A 326 -1.81 -15.64 13.17
N PHE A 327 -2.38 -16.19 12.12
CA PHE A 327 -3.75 -16.65 12.18
C PHE A 327 -3.99 -17.90 11.34
N ASN A 328 -5.04 -18.63 11.70
CA ASN A 328 -5.53 -19.80 11.01
C ASN A 328 -6.95 -19.54 10.52
N GLN A 329 -7.25 -19.95 9.30
CA GLN A 329 -8.61 -19.90 8.76
C GLN A 329 -9.07 -21.29 8.38
N LEU A 330 -10.18 -21.72 8.95
CA LEU A 330 -10.83 -22.99 8.64
C LEU A 330 -12.11 -22.70 7.83
N GLY A 331 -12.26 -23.38 6.71
CA GLY A 331 -13.43 -23.21 5.84
C GLY A 331 -14.06 -24.55 5.49
N PHE A 332 -15.40 -24.64 5.60
CA PHE A 332 -16.21 -25.77 5.14
C PHE A 332 -17.21 -25.27 4.11
N TYR A 333 -17.44 -26.07 3.08
CA TYR A 333 -18.47 -25.73 2.09
C TYR A 333 -19.11 -26.96 1.47
N ALA A 334 -20.36 -26.78 1.04
CA ALA A 334 -21.07 -27.74 0.24
C ALA A 334 -21.81 -27.04 -0.90
N GLN A 335 -21.79 -27.64 -2.07
CA GLN A 335 -22.41 -27.11 -3.29
C GLN A 335 -23.03 -28.23 -4.10
N ASP A 336 -24.17 -27.94 -4.74
CA ASP A 336 -24.75 -28.76 -5.77
C ASP A 336 -24.82 -28.02 -7.11
N GLU A 337 -24.41 -28.67 -8.18
CA GLU A 337 -24.68 -28.29 -9.55
C GLU A 337 -25.76 -29.24 -10.09
N TRP A 338 -26.94 -28.72 -10.28
CA TRP A 338 -28.12 -29.49 -10.72
C TRP A 338 -28.49 -29.14 -12.15
N ASN A 339 -28.44 -30.16 -13.06
CA ASN A 339 -28.84 -30.02 -14.43
C ASN A 339 -30.35 -30.36 -14.55
N LEU A 340 -31.17 -29.32 -14.70
CA LEU A 340 -32.63 -29.43 -14.91
C LEU A 340 -32.90 -29.61 -16.41
N GLY A 341 -32.94 -30.89 -16.83
CA GLY A 341 -33.01 -31.23 -18.24
C GLY A 341 -31.75 -30.78 -19.01
N ASN A 342 -31.95 -30.40 -20.29
CA ASN A 342 -30.84 -30.05 -21.18
C ASN A 342 -30.59 -28.53 -21.30
N SER A 343 -31.40 -27.71 -20.65
CA SER A 343 -31.41 -26.27 -20.87
C SER A 343 -31.08 -25.43 -19.66
N LEU A 344 -31.31 -25.91 -18.45
CA LEU A 344 -31.13 -25.15 -17.24
C LEU A 344 -30.16 -25.88 -16.29
N LYS A 345 -29.09 -25.18 -15.88
CA LYS A 345 -28.22 -25.60 -14.80
C LYS A 345 -28.37 -24.64 -13.65
N LEU A 346 -28.65 -25.15 -12.45
CA LEU A 346 -28.65 -24.45 -11.19
C LEU A 346 -27.37 -24.81 -10.41
N THR A 347 -26.81 -23.84 -9.72
CA THR A 347 -25.69 -24.06 -8.78
C THR A 347 -26.06 -23.38 -7.48
N TYR A 348 -26.07 -24.08 -6.37
CA TYR A 348 -26.31 -23.50 -5.06
C TYR A 348 -25.42 -24.13 -4.02
N GLY A 349 -25.03 -23.35 -3.02
CA GLY A 349 -24.12 -23.82 -1.99
C GLY A 349 -23.97 -22.83 -0.85
N ILE A 350 -23.29 -23.28 0.17
CA ILE A 350 -23.00 -22.50 1.36
C ILE A 350 -21.56 -22.77 1.82
N ARG A 351 -20.89 -21.71 2.27
CA ARG A 351 -19.55 -21.79 2.86
C ARG A 351 -19.55 -21.12 4.23
N PHE A 352 -18.83 -21.75 5.15
CA PHE A 352 -18.55 -21.25 6.49
C PHE A 352 -17.07 -21.06 6.63
N ASP A 353 -16.64 -19.89 7.04
CA ASP A 353 -15.24 -19.53 7.33
C ASP A 353 -15.11 -19.09 8.77
N ASN A 354 -14.11 -19.60 9.47
CA ASN A 354 -13.74 -19.19 10.81
C ASN A 354 -12.28 -18.71 10.81
N LEU A 355 -12.06 -17.51 11.31
CA LEU A 355 -10.75 -16.92 11.48
C LEU A 355 -10.35 -16.96 12.95
N MET A 356 -9.16 -17.49 13.24
CA MET A 356 -8.61 -17.67 14.58
C MET A 356 -7.23 -17.03 14.63
N PHE A 357 -7.08 -15.95 15.40
CA PHE A 357 -5.80 -15.29 15.65
C PHE A 357 -5.06 -15.97 16.80
N ASP A 358 -3.72 -15.89 16.74
CA ASP A 358 -2.84 -16.30 17.81
C ASP A 358 -2.38 -15.06 18.59
N ASN A 359 -2.58 -15.04 19.89
CA ASN A 359 -2.24 -13.91 20.77
C ASN A 359 -0.87 -14.08 21.47
N ASP A 360 -0.18 -15.21 21.28
CA ASP A 360 1.03 -15.56 22.06
C ASP A 360 2.18 -14.54 21.88
N ASP A 361 2.25 -13.90 20.72
CA ASP A 361 3.26 -12.88 20.42
C ASP A 361 2.89 -11.45 20.90
N LEU A 362 1.68 -11.25 21.43
CA LEU A 362 1.23 -9.94 21.86
C LEU A 362 1.61 -9.64 23.32
N GLN A 363 1.93 -8.37 23.56
CA GLN A 363 2.16 -7.84 24.89
C GLN A 363 1.21 -6.68 25.18
N ARG A 364 0.43 -6.78 26.23
CA ARG A 364 -0.47 -5.72 26.63
C ARG A 364 0.31 -4.55 27.24
N ASN A 365 0.03 -3.35 26.75
CA ASN A 365 0.47 -2.12 27.38
C ASN A 365 -0.64 -1.59 28.29
N ASP A 366 -0.45 -1.70 29.62
CA ASP A 366 -1.48 -1.31 30.59
C ASP A 366 -1.77 0.20 30.56
N ALA A 367 -0.76 1.04 30.28
CA ALA A 367 -0.98 2.48 30.16
C ALA A 367 -1.83 2.87 28.93
N ILE A 368 -1.85 2.05 27.88
CA ILE A 368 -2.78 2.22 26.76
C ILE A 368 -4.15 1.70 27.13
N TYR A 369 -4.23 0.54 27.78
CA TYR A 369 -5.48 -0.08 28.19
C TYR A 369 -6.28 0.76 29.20
N GLU A 370 -5.58 1.49 30.08
CA GLU A 370 -6.19 2.39 31.07
C GLU A 370 -6.77 3.67 30.46
N LEU A 371 -6.43 4.00 29.20
CA LEU A 371 -7.06 5.14 28.53
C LEU A 371 -8.52 4.82 28.25
N ASP A 372 -9.39 5.71 28.67
CA ASP A 372 -10.83 5.64 28.44
C ASP A 372 -11.23 6.55 27.27
N PHE A 373 -11.92 5.98 26.30
CA PHE A 373 -12.46 6.66 25.13
C PHE A 373 -13.98 6.45 25.09
N ASP A 374 -14.70 7.02 26.06
CA ASP A 374 -16.15 6.85 26.26
C ASP A 374 -16.54 5.38 26.51
N GLY A 375 -15.88 4.74 27.47
CA GLY A 375 -16.06 3.33 27.79
C GLY A 375 -15.38 2.35 26.85
N GLN A 376 -14.71 2.83 25.80
CA GLN A 376 -13.91 1.99 24.90
C GLN A 376 -12.44 1.98 25.34
N HIS A 377 -11.80 0.81 25.24
CA HIS A 377 -10.40 0.62 25.56
C HIS A 377 -9.70 -0.12 24.42
N ILE A 378 -8.40 0.13 24.23
CA ILE A 378 -7.57 -0.62 23.28
C ILE A 378 -6.75 -1.62 24.08
N ASP A 379 -6.99 -2.92 23.86
CA ASP A 379 -6.16 -4.00 24.40
C ASP A 379 -5.11 -4.41 23.37
N THR A 380 -3.86 -3.97 23.57
CA THR A 380 -2.74 -4.31 22.67
C THR A 380 -2.23 -5.75 22.85
N GLY A 381 -2.73 -6.47 23.87
CA GLY A 381 -2.41 -7.88 24.14
C GLY A 381 -3.41 -8.86 23.55
N LYS A 382 -4.39 -8.41 22.76
CA LYS A 382 -5.46 -9.26 22.26
C LYS A 382 -5.86 -8.93 20.82
N TRP A 383 -5.88 -9.93 19.96
CA TRP A 383 -6.48 -9.87 18.63
C TRP A 383 -8.02 -9.99 18.69
N PRO A 384 -8.75 -9.70 17.59
CA PRO A 384 -10.20 -9.91 17.52
C PRO A 384 -10.63 -11.32 17.84
N ASP A 385 -11.81 -11.46 18.43
CA ASP A 385 -12.41 -12.75 18.74
C ASP A 385 -12.71 -13.55 17.47
N SER A 386 -12.53 -14.87 17.56
CA SER A 386 -12.87 -15.79 16.47
C SER A 386 -14.37 -15.76 16.18
N ARG A 387 -14.72 -15.60 14.89
CA ARG A 387 -16.12 -15.53 14.46
C ARG A 387 -16.34 -16.28 13.15
N TRP A 388 -17.49 -16.96 13.07
CA TRP A 388 -17.94 -17.61 11.83
C TRP A 388 -18.54 -16.58 10.87
N GLN A 389 -18.09 -16.64 9.62
CA GLN A 389 -18.65 -15.87 8.50
C GLN A 389 -19.31 -16.82 7.53
N ILE A 390 -20.57 -16.53 7.15
CA ILE A 390 -21.40 -17.40 6.31
C ILE A 390 -21.51 -16.77 4.92
N SER A 391 -21.32 -17.61 3.89
CA SER A 391 -21.28 -17.19 2.49
C SER A 391 -22.19 -18.07 1.63
N PRO A 392 -23.52 -17.85 1.62
CA PRO A 392 -24.44 -18.53 0.74
C PRO A 392 -24.29 -18.05 -0.71
N ARG A 393 -24.51 -18.93 -1.68
CA ARG A 393 -24.41 -18.64 -3.13
C ARG A 393 -25.46 -19.41 -3.91
N ILE A 394 -26.02 -18.77 -4.94
CA ILE A 394 -26.85 -19.39 -5.93
C ILE A 394 -26.53 -18.81 -7.30
N GLY A 395 -26.57 -19.65 -8.32
CA GLY A 395 -26.36 -19.25 -9.71
C GLY A 395 -27.13 -20.14 -10.67
N PHE A 396 -27.28 -19.65 -11.89
CA PHE A 396 -27.94 -20.42 -12.95
C PHE A 396 -27.31 -20.10 -14.32
N VAL A 397 -27.42 -21.07 -15.21
CA VAL A 397 -27.19 -20.94 -16.65
C VAL A 397 -28.35 -21.56 -17.38
N TRP A 398 -29.03 -20.78 -18.20
CA TRP A 398 -30.21 -21.18 -18.93
C TRP A 398 -30.02 -20.97 -20.44
N ASP A 399 -30.07 -22.06 -21.19
CA ASP A 399 -30.19 -22.09 -22.65
C ASP A 399 -31.66 -22.01 -23.02
N VAL A 400 -32.15 -20.80 -23.33
CA VAL A 400 -33.57 -20.46 -23.44
C VAL A 400 -34.22 -21.28 -24.53
N PHE A 401 -33.61 -21.39 -25.70
CA PHE A 401 -34.15 -22.06 -26.88
C PHE A 401 -33.62 -23.50 -27.08
N LYS A 402 -32.66 -23.93 -26.22
CA LYS A 402 -32.01 -25.26 -26.28
C LYS A 402 -31.10 -25.46 -27.49
N ASP A 403 -30.82 -24.42 -28.24
CA ASP A 403 -29.97 -24.39 -29.43
C ASP A 403 -28.70 -23.54 -29.24
N LYS A 404 -28.52 -23.03 -28.01
CA LYS A 404 -27.45 -22.13 -27.60
C LYS A 404 -27.47 -20.74 -28.24
N SER A 405 -28.53 -20.40 -28.98
CA SER A 405 -28.67 -19.08 -29.61
C SER A 405 -28.91 -17.96 -28.59
N LEU A 406 -29.59 -18.27 -27.48
CA LEU A 406 -29.85 -17.35 -26.37
C LEU A 406 -29.55 -18.04 -25.04
N LYS A 407 -28.54 -17.56 -24.34
CA LYS A 407 -28.21 -17.99 -22.98
C LYS A 407 -28.41 -16.85 -21.99
N VAL A 408 -29.08 -17.14 -20.90
CA VAL A 408 -29.18 -16.25 -19.75
C VAL A 408 -28.43 -16.89 -18.59
N ARG A 409 -27.54 -16.17 -17.98
CA ARG A 409 -26.77 -16.64 -16.83
C ARG A 409 -26.73 -15.58 -15.73
N GLY A 410 -26.70 -16.02 -14.49
CA GLY A 410 -26.66 -15.10 -13.38
C GLY A 410 -26.42 -15.80 -12.05
N GLY A 411 -26.29 -15.01 -11.03
CA GLY A 411 -26.14 -15.53 -9.69
C GLY A 411 -26.05 -14.44 -8.65
N THR A 412 -26.23 -14.85 -7.39
CA THR A 412 -26.06 -13.98 -6.23
C THR A 412 -25.40 -14.74 -5.10
N GLY A 413 -24.68 -14.03 -4.24
CA GLY A 413 -24.04 -14.65 -3.09
C GLY A 413 -23.22 -13.68 -2.26
N VAL A 414 -22.84 -14.17 -1.09
CA VAL A 414 -21.91 -13.49 -0.18
C VAL A 414 -20.52 -14.06 -0.36
N PHE A 415 -19.51 -13.18 -0.37
CA PHE A 415 -18.11 -13.57 -0.57
C PHE A 415 -17.25 -12.92 0.50
N THR A 416 -16.48 -13.74 1.22
CA THR A 416 -15.48 -13.29 2.20
C THR A 416 -14.15 -13.05 1.48
N GLY A 417 -13.57 -11.89 1.72
CA GLY A 417 -12.28 -11.46 1.20
C GLY A 417 -11.15 -11.56 2.23
N ARG A 418 -10.02 -10.96 1.92
CA ARG A 418 -8.85 -10.86 2.79
C ARG A 418 -8.45 -9.40 2.97
N LEU A 419 -7.82 -9.10 4.11
CA LEU A 419 -7.15 -7.83 4.39
C LEU A 419 -5.63 -8.08 4.42
N PRO A 420 -4.81 -7.19 3.84
CA PRO A 420 -3.36 -7.25 4.01
C PRO A 420 -2.95 -7.22 5.48
N LEU A 421 -2.11 -8.16 5.91
CA LEU A 421 -1.77 -8.35 7.33
C LEU A 421 -1.01 -7.19 7.95
N VAL A 422 -0.41 -6.32 7.14
CA VAL A 422 0.27 -5.11 7.59
C VAL A 422 -0.63 -4.19 8.42
N PHE A 423 -1.95 -4.20 8.18
CA PHE A 423 -2.89 -3.41 8.99
C PHE A 423 -2.99 -3.92 10.43
N PHE A 424 -2.86 -5.22 10.63
CA PHE A 424 -2.83 -5.82 11.96
C PHE A 424 -1.48 -5.57 12.67
N THR A 425 -0.35 -5.71 11.99
CA THR A 425 0.97 -5.57 12.61
C THR A 425 1.25 -4.16 13.15
N ASN A 426 0.47 -3.16 12.75
CA ASN A 426 0.59 -1.82 13.32
C ASN A 426 0.16 -1.74 14.80
N MET A 427 -0.72 -2.62 15.28
CA MET A 427 -1.10 -2.64 16.69
C MET A 427 0.10 -2.93 17.61
N PRO A 428 0.83 -4.04 17.50
CA PRO A 428 2.01 -4.27 18.33
C PRO A 428 3.16 -3.30 18.04
N THR A 429 3.32 -2.81 16.79
CA THR A 429 4.34 -1.80 16.45
C THR A 429 4.11 -0.49 17.23
N ASN A 430 2.85 -0.04 17.33
CA ASN A 430 2.49 1.21 17.98
C ASN A 430 2.09 1.01 19.46
N ALA A 431 2.32 -0.17 20.03
CA ALA A 431 2.07 -0.48 21.43
C ALA A 431 3.16 0.01 22.40
N SER A 432 4.26 0.58 21.89
CA SER A 432 5.43 0.99 22.71
C SER A 432 6.07 -0.15 23.51
N MET A 433 5.96 -1.40 23.04
CA MET A 433 6.44 -2.60 23.75
C MET A 433 7.62 -3.28 23.04
N VAL A 434 7.88 -2.97 21.77
CA VAL A 434 8.95 -3.64 20.97
C VAL A 434 10.16 -2.73 20.74
N GLN A 435 9.95 -1.42 20.67
CA GLN A 435 10.98 -0.43 20.39
C GLN A 435 10.68 0.91 21.07
N ASN A 436 11.73 1.71 21.26
CA ASN A 436 11.64 3.08 21.75
C ASN A 436 12.08 4.06 20.68
N SER A 437 11.49 5.25 20.67
CA SER A 437 11.87 6.35 19.79
C SER A 437 12.08 7.63 20.61
N VAL A 438 13.19 8.29 20.36
CA VAL A 438 13.53 9.57 21.00
C VAL A 438 13.78 10.63 19.94
N THR A 439 13.37 11.87 20.23
CA THR A 439 13.64 13.02 19.38
C THR A 439 14.04 14.20 20.25
N PHE A 440 15.20 14.80 19.96
CA PHE A 440 15.66 16.05 20.53
C PHE A 440 15.58 17.11 19.44
N LYS A 441 14.99 18.26 19.72
CA LYS A 441 14.76 19.26 18.67
C LYS A 441 14.83 20.69 19.18
N THR A 442 15.28 21.58 18.31
CA THR A 442 15.03 23.01 18.39
C THR A 442 13.70 23.30 17.73
N GLN A 443 12.88 24.11 18.34
CA GLN A 443 11.59 24.54 17.80
C GLN A 443 11.72 25.95 17.23
N TYR A 444 11.13 26.13 16.04
CA TYR A 444 11.14 27.41 15.34
C TYR A 444 9.73 27.91 15.11
N ASP A 445 9.55 29.22 15.21
CA ASP A 445 8.40 29.95 14.69
C ASP A 445 8.91 30.98 13.67
N ASN A 446 8.49 30.85 12.41
CA ASN A 446 8.98 31.68 11.31
C ASN A 446 10.50 31.85 11.26
N GLY A 447 11.24 30.75 11.47
CA GLY A 447 12.72 30.72 11.50
C GLY A 447 13.37 31.24 12.78
N LYS A 448 12.58 31.70 13.77
CA LYS A 448 13.08 32.12 15.10
C LYS A 448 12.96 30.97 16.08
N VAL A 449 13.99 30.79 16.90
CA VAL A 449 13.98 29.77 17.96
C VAL A 449 12.96 30.16 19.04
N VAL A 450 12.01 29.25 19.29
CA VAL A 450 11.00 29.40 20.36
C VAL A 450 11.13 28.31 21.43
N GLY A 451 11.96 27.30 21.21
CA GLY A 451 12.27 26.24 22.18
C GLY A 451 13.52 25.48 21.74
N HIS A 452 14.26 24.94 22.72
CA HIS A 452 15.51 24.19 22.46
C HIS A 452 15.68 23.08 23.48
N ASP A 453 16.01 21.88 23.00
CA ASP A 453 16.36 20.74 23.85
C ASP A 453 17.87 20.76 24.13
N SER A 454 18.26 21.03 25.35
CA SER A 454 19.66 21.18 25.76
C SER A 454 20.52 19.90 25.59
N ARG A 455 19.89 18.74 25.36
CA ARG A 455 20.61 17.50 25.04
C ARG A 455 21.32 17.60 23.68
N LEU A 456 20.84 18.44 22.78
CA LEU A 456 21.51 18.72 21.51
C LEU A 456 22.89 19.35 21.69
N ASP A 457 23.07 20.23 22.68
CA ASP A 457 24.38 20.88 22.95
C ASP A 457 25.44 19.85 23.31
N GLN A 458 25.05 18.74 23.91
CA GLN A 458 25.94 17.64 24.26
C GLN A 458 26.38 16.80 23.04
N LEU A 459 25.82 17.03 21.87
CA LEU A 459 26.18 16.39 20.59
C LEU A 459 27.14 17.27 19.77
N ALA A 460 27.63 18.40 20.31
CA ALA A 460 28.69 19.19 19.71
C ALA A 460 30.03 18.41 19.71
N GLY A 461 30.90 18.72 18.74
CA GLY A 461 32.20 18.05 18.54
C GLY A 461 32.20 17.05 17.39
N GLY A 462 31.02 16.82 16.76
CA GLY A 462 30.83 15.91 15.65
C GLY A 462 29.82 14.82 15.97
N MET A 463 29.41 14.07 14.95
CA MET A 463 28.38 13.03 15.09
C MET A 463 28.94 11.82 15.88
N ILE A 464 28.12 11.29 16.75
CA ILE A 464 28.29 9.94 17.31
C ILE A 464 27.58 8.99 16.32
N THR A 465 28.33 8.08 15.72
CA THR A 465 27.84 7.16 14.68
C THR A 465 27.40 5.79 15.23
N ASP A 466 27.87 5.43 16.43
CA ASP A 466 27.39 4.25 17.17
C ASP A 466 26.22 4.65 18.07
N MET A 467 25.04 4.17 17.73
CA MET A 467 23.82 4.51 18.45
C MET A 467 23.77 3.96 19.88
N ASN A 468 24.54 2.91 20.22
CA ASN A 468 24.65 2.45 21.60
C ASN A 468 25.31 3.52 22.49
N GLN A 469 26.30 4.25 21.98
CA GLN A 469 26.91 5.36 22.71
C GLN A 469 25.91 6.50 22.98
N ILE A 470 24.94 6.72 22.09
CA ILE A 470 23.86 7.68 22.30
C ILE A 470 22.91 7.19 23.41
N ILE A 471 22.53 5.90 23.37
CA ILE A 471 21.68 5.28 24.39
C ILE A 471 22.33 5.43 25.77
N ASP A 472 23.61 5.10 25.90
CA ASP A 472 24.39 5.19 27.14
C ASP A 472 24.55 6.64 27.58
N LYS A 473 24.95 7.54 26.67
CA LYS A 473 25.20 8.97 26.95
C LYS A 473 23.99 9.66 27.57
N PHE A 474 22.80 9.36 27.08
CA PHE A 474 21.55 9.98 27.55
C PHE A 474 20.76 9.09 28.50
N ASN A 475 21.33 7.98 28.96
CA ASN A 475 20.69 7.00 29.85
C ASN A 475 19.27 6.65 29.36
N LEU A 476 19.15 6.34 28.07
CA LEU A 476 17.86 6.01 27.47
C LEU A 476 17.42 4.62 27.94
N PRO A 477 16.10 4.40 28.19
CA PRO A 477 15.62 3.12 28.69
C PRO A 477 15.83 2.00 27.65
N THR A 478 16.54 0.95 28.05
CA THR A 478 16.81 -0.24 27.20
C THR A 478 15.85 -1.40 27.48
N THR A 479 15.07 -1.30 28.56
CA THR A 479 14.05 -2.28 28.96
C THR A 479 12.72 -1.58 29.18
N ILE A 480 11.63 -2.33 29.16
CA ILE A 480 10.29 -1.82 29.45
C ILE A 480 10.13 -1.80 30.98
N GLU A 481 10.61 -0.75 31.62
CA GLU A 481 10.51 -0.59 33.09
C GLU A 481 9.15 -0.04 33.53
N LYS A 482 8.50 0.74 32.65
CA LYS A 482 7.20 1.35 32.88
C LYS A 482 6.40 1.39 31.58
N HIS A 483 5.18 0.91 31.64
CA HIS A 483 4.25 1.05 30.53
C HIS A 483 3.93 2.52 30.26
N VAL A 484 4.08 2.97 29.03
CA VAL A 484 3.80 4.34 28.58
C VAL A 484 2.95 4.29 27.33
N ALA A 485 1.89 5.05 27.31
CA ALA A 485 1.13 5.25 26.08
C ALA A 485 1.87 6.22 25.17
N GLY A 486 2.33 5.75 24.01
CA GLY A 486 2.90 6.58 22.95
C GLY A 486 1.91 7.63 22.43
N SER A 487 2.38 8.55 21.59
CA SER A 487 1.52 9.57 20.98
C SER A 487 0.63 9.01 19.86
N LYS A 488 0.97 7.84 19.34
CA LYS A 488 0.24 7.10 18.31
C LYS A 488 -0.13 5.74 18.85
N ILE A 489 -1.41 5.41 18.82
CA ILE A 489 -1.96 4.13 19.25
C ILE A 489 -2.75 3.55 18.09
N SER A 490 -2.49 2.30 17.76
CA SER A 490 -3.29 1.55 16.80
C SER A 490 -3.96 0.39 17.50
N GLY A 491 -5.22 0.11 17.13
CA GLY A 491 -6.00 -1.00 17.65
C GLY A 491 -6.77 -1.71 16.55
N VAL A 492 -7.37 -2.84 16.90
CA VAL A 492 -8.32 -3.58 16.07
C VAL A 492 -9.56 -3.82 16.92
N ALA A 493 -10.75 -3.54 16.39
CA ALA A 493 -12.00 -3.78 17.09
C ALA A 493 -12.15 -5.27 17.44
N GLN A 494 -12.59 -5.56 18.66
CA GLN A 494 -12.70 -6.96 19.14
C GLN A 494 -13.72 -7.78 18.34
N ASP A 495 -14.68 -7.14 17.72
CA ASP A 495 -15.69 -7.74 16.87
C ASP A 495 -15.38 -7.62 15.35
N PHE A 496 -14.17 -7.23 15.00
CA PHE A 496 -13.71 -7.10 13.62
C PHE A 496 -13.92 -8.40 12.84
N LYS A 497 -14.41 -8.25 11.61
CA LYS A 497 -14.63 -9.34 10.65
C LYS A 497 -13.82 -9.09 9.37
N MET A 498 -13.36 -10.16 8.74
CA MET A 498 -12.77 -10.04 7.41
C MET A 498 -13.79 -9.44 6.43
N PRO A 499 -13.31 -8.69 5.42
CA PRO A 499 -14.20 -8.06 4.44
C PRO A 499 -15.17 -9.05 3.80
N GLN A 500 -16.45 -8.69 3.75
CA GLN A 500 -17.49 -9.44 3.05
C GLN A 500 -18.27 -8.54 2.11
N VAL A 501 -18.59 -9.06 0.95
CA VAL A 501 -19.43 -8.39 -0.06
C VAL A 501 -20.54 -9.31 -0.52
N TRP A 502 -21.70 -8.74 -0.75
CA TRP A 502 -22.77 -9.37 -1.50
C TRP A 502 -22.64 -8.99 -2.97
N LYS A 503 -22.58 -9.97 -3.87
CA LYS A 503 -22.52 -9.77 -5.32
C LYS A 503 -23.68 -10.44 -6.01
N SER A 504 -24.26 -9.75 -6.99
CA SER A 504 -25.28 -10.28 -7.90
C SER A 504 -24.91 -9.95 -9.32
N SER A 505 -25.10 -10.89 -10.23
CA SER A 505 -24.86 -10.66 -11.66
C SER A 505 -25.95 -11.31 -12.50
N ILE A 506 -26.20 -10.71 -13.67
CA ILE A 506 -26.99 -11.26 -14.73
C ILE A 506 -26.33 -10.96 -16.07
N ALA A 507 -26.31 -11.93 -16.96
CA ALA A 507 -25.77 -11.77 -18.30
C ALA A 507 -26.65 -12.49 -19.33
N VAL A 508 -26.67 -11.93 -20.54
CA VAL A 508 -27.38 -12.46 -21.70
C VAL A 508 -26.39 -12.57 -22.85
N ASP A 509 -26.18 -13.78 -23.34
CA ASP A 509 -25.36 -14.07 -24.52
C ASP A 509 -26.31 -14.41 -25.67
N TYR A 510 -26.37 -13.59 -26.73
CA TYR A 510 -27.25 -13.75 -27.87
C TYR A 510 -26.47 -13.93 -29.16
N GLN A 511 -26.70 -15.06 -29.83
CA GLN A 511 -26.19 -15.29 -31.19
C GLN A 511 -27.19 -14.71 -32.17
N VAL A 512 -26.82 -13.62 -32.83
CA VAL A 512 -27.69 -12.91 -33.78
C VAL A 512 -27.83 -13.76 -35.04
N PRO A 513 -29.08 -14.00 -35.53
CA PRO A 513 -29.34 -14.87 -36.68
C PRO A 513 -29.02 -14.16 -38.03
N VAL A 514 -27.74 -13.95 -38.30
CA VAL A 514 -27.21 -13.39 -39.55
C VAL A 514 -26.34 -14.42 -40.26
N SER A 515 -25.86 -14.13 -41.47
CA SER A 515 -25.12 -15.06 -42.32
C SER A 515 -23.71 -15.37 -41.82
N PHE A 516 -23.23 -14.69 -40.78
CA PHE A 516 -21.93 -14.89 -40.19
C PHE A 516 -21.99 -14.96 -38.66
N PRO A 517 -21.04 -15.53 -37.97
CA PRO A 517 -21.02 -15.56 -36.52
C PRO A 517 -21.02 -14.14 -35.92
N LEU A 518 -22.12 -13.80 -35.23
CA LEU A 518 -22.27 -12.53 -34.50
C LEU A 518 -22.88 -12.83 -33.12
N THR A 519 -22.12 -12.52 -32.08
CA THR A 519 -22.57 -12.68 -30.70
C THR A 519 -22.58 -11.33 -29.97
N VAL A 520 -23.69 -11.03 -29.31
CA VAL A 520 -23.85 -9.88 -28.44
C VAL A 520 -24.00 -10.39 -27.01
N THR A 521 -23.15 -9.93 -26.12
CA THR A 521 -23.18 -10.21 -24.66
C THR A 521 -23.49 -8.95 -23.91
N GLY A 522 -24.56 -8.93 -23.14
CA GLY A 522 -24.83 -7.88 -22.14
C GLY A 522 -24.64 -8.46 -20.75
N GLU A 523 -23.93 -7.76 -19.87
CA GLU A 523 -23.71 -8.20 -18.49
C GLU A 523 -23.88 -7.03 -17.51
N PHE A 524 -24.58 -7.29 -16.40
CA PHE A 524 -24.72 -6.37 -15.29
C PHE A 524 -24.31 -7.08 -13.99
N MET A 525 -23.45 -6.41 -13.21
CA MET A 525 -23.02 -6.89 -11.90
C MET A 525 -23.22 -5.78 -10.85
N PHE A 526 -23.80 -6.17 -9.72
CA PHE A 526 -23.98 -5.32 -8.55
C PHE A 526 -23.20 -5.89 -7.36
N THR A 527 -22.56 -5.02 -6.58
CA THR A 527 -21.83 -5.36 -5.37
C THR A 527 -22.26 -4.44 -4.23
N LYS A 528 -22.54 -5.00 -3.04
CA LYS A 528 -22.82 -4.27 -1.82
C LYS A 528 -21.85 -4.72 -0.72
N ASN A 529 -21.26 -3.78 0.00
CA ASN A 529 -20.45 -4.10 1.17
C ASN A 529 -21.35 -4.63 2.31
N VAL A 530 -20.96 -5.77 2.87
CA VAL A 530 -21.53 -6.35 4.09
C VAL A 530 -20.66 -5.98 5.29
N ASN A 531 -19.35 -6.25 5.17
CA ASN A 531 -18.31 -5.84 6.10
C ASN A 531 -17.17 -5.28 5.26
N ALA A 532 -17.15 -3.98 4.98
CA ALA A 532 -15.96 -3.30 4.46
C ALA A 532 -15.08 -2.86 5.61
N VAL A 533 -13.83 -2.58 5.35
CA VAL A 533 -12.88 -2.05 6.35
C VAL A 533 -13.05 -0.55 6.45
N THR A 534 -13.09 -0.06 7.67
CA THR A 534 -13.00 1.37 8.02
C THR A 534 -11.95 1.58 9.09
N ILE A 535 -11.54 2.80 9.29
CA ILE A 535 -10.58 3.19 10.31
C ILE A 535 -11.13 4.41 11.04
N ASN A 536 -11.27 4.31 12.36
CA ASN A 536 -11.84 5.34 13.20
C ASN A 536 -10.83 5.77 14.28
N ASN A 537 -10.72 7.05 14.55
CA ASN A 537 -10.00 7.56 15.71
C ASN A 537 -10.99 7.64 16.88
N ILE A 538 -10.91 6.68 17.78
CA ILE A 538 -11.82 6.61 18.95
C ILE A 538 -11.52 7.67 20.01
N ASN A 539 -10.42 8.41 19.89
CA ASN A 539 -10.09 9.53 20.75
C ASN A 539 -10.93 10.78 20.45
N ILE A 540 -11.68 10.82 19.36
CA ILE A 540 -12.56 11.94 19.02
C ILE A 540 -13.88 11.78 19.78
N LYS A 541 -14.21 12.77 20.61
CA LYS A 541 -15.47 12.86 21.35
C LYS A 541 -16.67 12.95 20.42
N ASN A 542 -17.84 12.56 20.93
CA ASN A 542 -19.09 12.84 20.25
C ASN A 542 -19.20 14.35 19.95
N PRO A 543 -19.48 14.74 18.70
CA PRO A 543 -19.61 16.15 18.31
C PRO A 543 -20.61 16.97 19.17
N ASP A 544 -21.63 16.33 19.73
CA ASP A 544 -22.59 16.99 20.62
C ASP A 544 -21.98 17.43 21.96
N GLU A 545 -20.84 16.87 22.32
CA GLU A 545 -20.13 17.16 23.58
C GLU A 545 -19.00 18.18 23.41
N TRP A 546 -18.71 18.61 22.19
CA TRP A 546 -17.62 19.56 21.94
C TRP A 546 -17.90 20.88 22.64
N LYS A 547 -16.89 21.42 23.35
CA LYS A 547 -16.98 22.68 24.12
C LYS A 547 -15.98 23.69 23.57
N TYR A 548 -16.50 24.73 22.96
CA TYR A 548 -15.69 25.82 22.44
C TYR A 548 -15.46 26.84 23.58
N ASN A 549 -14.25 26.82 24.14
CA ASN A 549 -13.86 27.69 25.25
C ASN A 549 -12.93 28.81 24.77
N LYS A 550 -13.15 30.02 25.29
CA LYS A 550 -12.26 31.16 25.11
C LYS A 550 -11.38 31.31 26.36
N LEU A 551 -10.08 31.62 26.13
CA LEU A 551 -9.18 32.02 27.21
C LEU A 551 -9.41 33.50 27.55
N THR A 552 -9.75 33.81 28.80
CA THR A 552 -9.96 35.16 29.27
C THR A 552 -8.99 35.42 30.42
N THR A 553 -8.30 36.56 30.40
CA THR A 553 -7.45 36.99 31.51
C THR A 553 -8.24 37.95 32.42
N VAL A 554 -8.38 37.58 33.69
CA VAL A 554 -9.05 38.38 34.70
C VAL A 554 -8.08 38.71 35.83
N LYS A 555 -8.31 39.80 36.55
CA LYS A 555 -7.55 40.11 37.77
C LYS A 555 -8.02 39.25 38.91
N GLY A 556 -7.12 38.47 39.50
CA GLY A 556 -7.37 37.72 40.71
C GLY A 556 -7.52 38.64 41.96
N ALA A 557 -7.93 38.05 43.07
CA ALA A 557 -8.10 38.79 44.34
C ALA A 557 -6.77 39.41 44.85
N ASP A 558 -5.64 38.87 44.43
CA ASP A 558 -4.28 39.38 44.71
C ASP A 558 -3.77 40.39 43.69
N GLY A 559 -4.62 40.84 42.75
CA GLY A 559 -4.29 41.79 41.70
C GLY A 559 -3.48 41.20 40.54
N LYS A 560 -3.09 39.92 40.60
CA LYS A 560 -2.37 39.25 39.50
C LYS A 560 -3.29 38.80 38.39
N ASP A 561 -2.72 38.66 37.19
CA ASP A 561 -3.46 38.13 36.06
C ASP A 561 -3.69 36.64 36.23
N VAL A 562 -4.95 36.21 36.18
CA VAL A 562 -5.38 34.80 36.20
C VAL A 562 -6.07 34.49 34.87
N THR A 563 -5.57 33.50 34.16
CA THR A 563 -6.23 33.02 32.95
C THR A 563 -7.35 32.04 33.32
N THR A 564 -8.55 32.35 32.91
CA THR A 564 -9.74 31.53 33.07
C THR A 564 -10.30 31.12 31.73
N THR A 565 -11.18 30.13 31.71
CA THR A 565 -11.90 29.70 30.51
C THR A 565 -13.35 30.14 30.57
N GLU A 566 -13.84 30.72 29.51
CA GLU A 566 -15.25 31.06 29.29
C GLU A 566 -15.83 30.11 28.22
N LEU A 567 -16.90 29.39 28.54
CA LEU A 567 -17.60 28.54 27.59
C LEU A 567 -18.41 29.40 26.62
N LEU A 568 -18.06 29.36 25.33
CA LEU A 568 -18.80 30.06 24.28
C LEU A 568 -19.95 29.23 23.74
N HIS A 569 -19.71 27.96 23.47
CA HIS A 569 -20.69 27.07 22.85
C HIS A 569 -20.42 25.61 23.20
N THR A 570 -21.50 24.81 23.25
CA THR A 570 -21.48 23.33 23.39
C THR A 570 -22.16 22.74 22.15
N GLY A 571 -21.64 21.63 21.64
CA GLY A 571 -22.10 20.98 20.42
C GLY A 571 -21.36 21.45 19.18
N MET A 572 -21.34 20.60 18.16
CA MET A 572 -20.64 20.82 16.91
C MET A 572 -21.05 22.10 16.21
N GLN A 573 -20.07 22.86 15.75
CA GLN A 573 -20.25 24.03 14.92
C GLN A 573 -19.88 23.71 13.47
N ARG A 574 -20.56 24.36 12.51
CA ARG A 574 -20.25 24.28 11.11
C ARG A 574 -19.69 25.57 10.57
N PHE A 575 -18.73 25.48 9.67
CA PHE A 575 -18.18 26.62 8.98
C PHE A 575 -19.23 27.24 8.04
N ASN A 576 -19.45 28.54 8.18
CA ASN A 576 -20.36 29.29 7.32
C ASN A 576 -19.66 29.68 5.99
N GLY A 577 -19.30 28.68 5.21
CA GLY A 577 -18.61 28.77 3.93
C GLY A 577 -19.26 27.87 2.88
N ALA A 578 -18.60 27.75 1.73
CA ALA A 578 -19.14 27.03 0.57
C ALA A 578 -19.43 25.53 0.82
N ASP A 579 -18.71 24.89 1.73
CA ASP A 579 -18.81 23.44 2.00
C ASP A 579 -19.41 23.09 3.35
N ASN A 580 -19.74 24.08 4.21
CA ASN A 580 -20.41 23.89 5.49
C ASN A 580 -19.77 22.78 6.37
N ARG A 581 -18.43 22.70 6.37
CA ARG A 581 -17.67 21.68 7.09
C ARG A 581 -17.72 21.82 8.60
N MET A 582 -17.45 20.74 9.37
CA MET A 582 -17.32 20.77 10.81
C MET A 582 -16.11 21.63 11.24
N VAL A 583 -16.25 22.38 12.32
CA VAL A 583 -15.21 23.21 12.92
C VAL A 583 -14.54 22.46 14.07
N TYR A 584 -13.36 21.91 13.81
CA TYR A 584 -12.54 21.19 14.81
C TYR A 584 -11.70 22.13 15.69
N SER A 585 -11.51 23.37 15.27
CA SER A 585 -10.76 24.38 16.02
C SER A 585 -11.30 25.77 15.70
N TYR A 586 -11.79 26.46 16.70
CA TYR A 586 -12.37 27.78 16.54
C TYR A 586 -11.37 28.84 16.08
N SER A 587 -10.07 28.65 16.42
CA SER A 587 -9.01 29.62 16.10
C SER A 587 -8.72 29.79 14.61
N LEU A 588 -9.14 28.86 13.77
CA LEU A 588 -8.79 28.86 12.35
C LEU A 588 -9.84 29.56 11.46
N TYR A 589 -11.12 29.60 11.86
CA TYR A 589 -12.20 29.94 10.96
C TYR A 589 -13.06 31.13 11.40
N ASP A 590 -13.07 31.50 12.66
CA ASP A 590 -14.03 32.49 13.17
C ASP A 590 -13.41 33.40 14.23
N ASN A 591 -12.19 33.86 14.00
CA ASN A 591 -11.57 34.84 14.86
C ASN A 591 -11.54 36.21 14.16
N PRO A 592 -12.66 36.97 14.14
CA PRO A 592 -12.65 38.36 13.69
C PRO A 592 -11.76 39.23 14.61
N ASP A 593 -11.51 38.77 15.85
CA ASP A 593 -10.61 39.43 16.79
C ASP A 593 -9.34 38.54 16.97
N LYS A 594 -8.24 38.93 16.32
CA LYS A 594 -6.94 38.24 16.38
C LYS A 594 -6.35 38.14 17.80
N ASN A 595 -6.94 38.80 18.78
CA ASN A 595 -6.52 38.80 20.19
C ASN A 595 -7.22 37.73 21.03
N VAL A 596 -8.21 37.01 20.50
CA VAL A 596 -8.88 35.93 21.22
C VAL A 596 -8.05 34.67 21.18
N LYS A 597 -7.63 34.20 22.33
CA LYS A 597 -7.01 32.89 22.52
C LYS A 597 -8.07 31.88 22.94
N TYR A 598 -8.11 30.74 22.27
CA TYR A 598 -9.03 29.66 22.60
C TYR A 598 -8.32 28.59 23.43
N ALA A 599 -9.07 27.99 24.36
CA ALA A 599 -8.55 26.98 25.25
C ALA A 599 -8.54 25.60 24.59
N GLY A 600 -7.36 25.01 24.55
CA GLY A 600 -7.11 23.59 24.47
C GLY A 600 -7.80 22.78 23.36
N ASP A 601 -7.56 21.49 23.41
CA ASP A 601 -8.19 20.50 22.58
C ASP A 601 -9.54 20.07 23.22
N PHE A 602 -10.64 20.49 22.64
CA PHE A 602 -11.98 20.16 23.12
C PHE A 602 -12.60 18.97 22.36
N VAL A 603 -11.96 18.55 21.29
CA VAL A 603 -12.45 17.49 20.39
C VAL A 603 -12.02 16.11 20.88
N HIS A 604 -10.85 15.99 21.50
CA HIS A 604 -10.25 14.73 21.89
C HIS A 604 -10.38 14.47 23.39
N TYR A 605 -10.42 13.19 23.79
CA TYR A 605 -10.37 12.80 25.21
C TYR A 605 -9.01 13.10 25.83
N ASN A 606 -7.93 12.90 25.05
CA ASN A 606 -6.55 13.16 25.47
C ASN A 606 -5.66 13.50 24.25
N GLY A 607 -4.40 13.84 24.49
CA GLY A 607 -3.44 14.22 23.44
C GLY A 607 -2.87 13.06 22.61
N LYS A 608 -3.55 11.90 22.55
CA LYS A 608 -3.10 10.72 21.80
C LYS A 608 -3.92 10.56 20.52
N ASN A 609 -3.34 9.98 19.47
CA ASN A 609 -4.12 9.44 18.36
C ASN A 609 -4.39 7.95 18.64
N ALA A 610 -5.65 7.58 18.72
CA ALA A 610 -6.10 6.21 19.00
C ALA A 610 -6.95 5.71 17.84
N VAL A 611 -6.29 5.09 16.86
CA VAL A 611 -6.91 4.71 15.59
C VAL A 611 -7.18 3.21 15.57
N VAL A 612 -8.44 2.84 15.37
CA VAL A 612 -8.93 1.46 15.41
C VAL A 612 -9.41 1.01 14.04
N LEU A 613 -8.91 -0.15 13.62
CA LEU A 613 -9.40 -0.88 12.45
C LEU A 613 -10.75 -1.51 12.78
N ASP A 614 -11.77 -1.23 11.98
CA ASP A 614 -13.15 -1.59 12.23
C ASP A 614 -13.89 -1.95 10.94
N ASN A 615 -15.17 -2.28 11.00
CA ASN A 615 -16.01 -2.61 9.88
C ASN A 615 -17.10 -1.58 9.60
N THR A 616 -17.53 -1.50 8.35
CA THR A 616 -18.68 -0.74 7.89
C THR A 616 -19.45 -1.48 6.81
N SER A 617 -20.77 -1.27 6.74
CA SER A 617 -21.61 -1.76 5.63
C SER A 617 -21.82 -0.72 4.52
N LYS A 618 -21.24 0.47 4.65
CA LYS A 618 -21.34 1.55 3.67
C LYS A 618 -20.57 1.17 2.38
N GLY A 619 -21.08 1.64 1.26
CA GLY A 619 -20.47 1.44 -0.06
C GLY A 619 -21.15 0.34 -0.89
N TYR A 620 -21.19 0.57 -2.20
CA TYR A 620 -21.70 -0.33 -3.22
C TYR A 620 -21.01 -0.04 -4.54
N GLY A 621 -21.16 -0.95 -5.50
CA GLY A 621 -20.72 -0.73 -6.86
C GLY A 621 -21.56 -1.50 -7.86
N TYR A 622 -21.55 -1.04 -9.12
CA TYR A 622 -22.11 -1.79 -10.23
C TYR A 622 -21.24 -1.65 -11.47
N THR A 623 -21.32 -2.67 -12.32
CA THR A 623 -20.66 -2.67 -13.63
C THR A 623 -21.67 -3.14 -14.66
N ALA A 624 -21.83 -2.38 -15.74
CA ALA A 624 -22.60 -2.75 -16.93
C ALA A 624 -21.62 -2.89 -18.11
N ASN A 625 -21.69 -4.02 -18.78
CA ASN A 625 -20.85 -4.33 -19.94
C ASN A 625 -21.70 -4.76 -21.13
N ILE A 626 -21.33 -4.31 -22.32
CA ILE A 626 -21.83 -4.84 -23.58
C ILE A 626 -20.62 -5.19 -24.47
N THR A 627 -20.64 -6.42 -25.00
CA THR A 627 -19.59 -6.93 -25.89
C THR A 627 -20.21 -7.46 -27.17
N VAL A 628 -19.64 -7.06 -28.29
CA VAL A 628 -20.02 -7.56 -29.64
C VAL A 628 -18.82 -8.26 -30.23
N ASN A 629 -18.98 -9.53 -30.60
CA ASN A 629 -18.00 -10.32 -31.34
C ASN A 629 -18.59 -10.69 -32.69
N ALA A 630 -17.87 -10.40 -33.77
CA ALA A 630 -18.28 -10.67 -35.12
C ALA A 630 -17.16 -11.32 -35.96
N GLN A 631 -17.53 -12.29 -36.80
CA GLN A 631 -16.63 -12.89 -37.76
C GLN A 631 -17.29 -12.83 -39.16
N PRO A 632 -17.28 -11.64 -39.80
CA PRO A 632 -17.98 -11.41 -41.09
C PRO A 632 -17.48 -12.29 -42.23
N VAL A 633 -16.20 -12.66 -42.19
CA VAL A 633 -15.55 -13.62 -43.05
C VAL A 633 -14.59 -14.49 -42.26
N ASP A 634 -14.22 -15.67 -42.75
CA ASP A 634 -13.43 -16.68 -42.01
C ASP A 634 -12.12 -16.14 -41.41
N ASP A 635 -11.52 -15.17 -42.06
CA ASP A 635 -10.20 -14.64 -41.66
C ASP A 635 -10.27 -13.32 -40.91
N LEU A 636 -11.47 -12.75 -40.63
CA LEU A 636 -11.64 -11.45 -39.99
C LEU A 636 -12.41 -11.60 -38.68
N MET A 637 -11.77 -11.30 -37.56
CA MET A 637 -12.37 -11.26 -36.23
C MET A 637 -12.47 -9.80 -35.77
N LEU A 638 -13.66 -9.42 -35.33
CA LEU A 638 -13.95 -8.08 -34.78
C LEU A 638 -14.48 -8.24 -33.37
N MET A 639 -14.02 -7.40 -32.45
CA MET A 639 -14.55 -7.29 -31.10
C MET A 639 -14.70 -5.81 -30.74
N LEU A 640 -15.84 -5.47 -30.13
CA LEU A 640 -16.09 -4.18 -29.51
C LEU A 640 -16.72 -4.42 -28.13
N ALA A 641 -16.16 -3.83 -27.13
CA ALA A 641 -16.70 -3.87 -25.77
C ALA A 641 -16.77 -2.45 -25.16
N TYR A 642 -17.89 -2.17 -24.49
CA TYR A 642 -18.05 -0.99 -23.65
C TYR A 642 -18.39 -1.43 -22.24
N THR A 643 -17.72 -0.82 -21.26
CA THR A 643 -17.94 -1.08 -19.83
C THR A 643 -18.15 0.24 -19.12
N HIS A 644 -19.26 0.32 -18.38
CA HIS A 644 -19.50 1.39 -17.40
C HIS A 644 -19.42 0.83 -15.99
N THR A 645 -18.66 1.51 -15.12
CA THR A 645 -18.45 1.10 -13.72
C THR A 645 -18.66 2.28 -12.78
N GLU A 646 -19.43 2.06 -11.72
CA GLU A 646 -19.55 2.95 -10.59
C GLU A 646 -19.24 2.18 -9.30
N SER A 647 -18.50 2.78 -8.39
CA SER A 647 -18.21 2.19 -7.08
C SER A 647 -18.04 3.27 -6.04
N THR A 648 -18.63 3.04 -4.88
CA THR A 648 -18.49 3.90 -3.71
C THR A 648 -17.87 3.15 -2.55
N GLU A 649 -17.06 3.83 -1.76
CA GLU A 649 -16.38 3.27 -0.59
C GLU A 649 -16.16 4.34 0.48
N VAL A 650 -15.98 3.94 1.73
CA VAL A 650 -15.62 4.83 2.83
C VAL A 650 -14.12 5.09 2.80
N SER A 651 -13.34 4.05 2.52
CA SER A 651 -11.87 4.14 2.45
C SER A 651 -11.32 3.18 1.41
N GLY A 652 -10.48 3.70 0.53
CA GLY A 652 -9.66 2.90 -0.40
C GLY A 652 -8.40 2.33 0.24
N LEU A 653 -8.19 2.52 1.54
CA LEU A 653 -6.99 2.11 2.28
C LEU A 653 -5.69 2.55 1.58
N PRO A 654 -5.47 3.86 1.35
CA PRO A 654 -4.39 4.36 0.50
C PRO A 654 -2.99 4.20 1.11
N GLY A 655 -2.88 3.73 2.35
CA GLY A 655 -1.61 3.51 3.06
C GLY A 655 -1.62 2.20 3.83
N SER A 656 -0.48 1.81 4.38
CA SER A 656 -0.30 0.63 5.23
C SER A 656 -0.33 0.96 6.73
N ASP A 657 -0.10 2.22 7.10
CA ASP A 657 -0.24 2.72 8.48
C ASP A 657 -1.67 3.23 8.69
N PRO A 658 -2.43 2.70 9.67
CA PRO A 658 -3.81 3.11 9.95
C PRO A 658 -3.96 4.61 10.21
N ILE A 659 -3.03 5.23 10.93
CA ILE A 659 -3.07 6.67 11.23
C ILE A 659 -2.89 7.49 9.96
N SER A 660 -1.91 7.16 9.14
CA SER A 660 -1.69 7.84 7.86
C SER A 660 -2.86 7.64 6.90
N THR A 661 -3.43 6.43 6.88
CA THR A 661 -4.64 6.12 6.09
C THR A 661 -5.83 6.94 6.56
N TRP A 662 -6.07 7.02 7.87
CA TRP A 662 -7.15 7.83 8.46
C TRP A 662 -6.98 9.32 8.16
N GLN A 663 -5.78 9.87 8.32
CA GLN A 663 -5.48 11.27 8.00
C GLN A 663 -5.60 11.61 6.51
N GLY A 664 -5.36 10.63 5.64
CA GLY A 664 -5.39 10.78 4.18
C GLY A 664 -6.78 10.57 3.55
N LEU A 665 -7.83 10.33 4.35
CA LEU A 665 -9.19 10.19 3.81
C LEU A 665 -9.70 11.52 3.27
N ASN A 666 -10.22 11.51 2.06
CA ASN A 666 -10.88 12.67 1.47
C ASN A 666 -12.26 12.85 2.12
N THR A 667 -12.45 13.94 2.85
CA THR A 667 -13.68 14.17 3.61
C THR A 667 -13.90 15.68 3.80
N ILE A 668 -15.17 16.07 3.91
CA ILE A 668 -15.56 17.43 4.27
C ILE A 668 -15.62 17.58 5.79
N ASP A 669 -16.20 16.59 6.48
CA ASP A 669 -16.50 16.65 7.90
C ASP A 669 -15.46 15.99 8.82
N GLY A 670 -14.28 15.60 8.27
CA GLY A 670 -13.24 14.92 9.02
C GLY A 670 -13.28 13.40 8.88
N SER A 671 -12.14 12.77 9.14
CA SER A 671 -11.88 11.36 8.79
C SER A 671 -12.75 10.35 9.55
N ASN A 672 -13.35 10.72 10.68
CA ASN A 672 -14.32 9.86 11.40
C ASN A 672 -15.75 9.92 10.81
N TYR A 673 -16.04 10.89 9.96
CA TYR A 673 -17.39 11.18 9.46
C TYR A 673 -17.49 11.03 7.94
N VAL A 674 -16.71 10.09 7.40
CA VAL A 674 -16.70 9.82 5.95
C VAL A 674 -17.96 9.04 5.57
N ASP A 675 -18.72 9.59 4.62
CA ASP A 675 -19.74 8.83 3.89
C ASP A 675 -19.13 8.08 2.72
N ALA A 676 -19.86 7.08 2.21
CA ALA A 676 -19.41 6.37 1.02
C ALA A 676 -19.37 7.33 -0.17
N GLN A 677 -18.19 7.56 -0.70
CA GLN A 677 -17.96 8.42 -1.86
C GLN A 677 -17.38 7.59 -3.00
N ARG A 678 -17.36 8.17 -4.19
CA ARG A 678 -16.82 7.49 -5.37
C ARG A 678 -15.39 7.02 -5.10
N SER A 679 -15.14 5.75 -5.36
CA SER A 679 -13.81 5.17 -5.21
C SER A 679 -12.79 5.85 -6.13
N GLN A 680 -11.61 6.16 -5.59
CA GLN A 680 -10.50 6.69 -6.38
C GLN A 680 -9.97 5.70 -7.43
N TYR A 681 -10.28 4.42 -7.31
CA TYR A 681 -9.85 3.36 -8.24
C TYR A 681 -10.84 3.11 -9.38
N VAL A 682 -11.99 3.79 -9.38
CA VAL A 682 -13.00 3.64 -10.43
C VAL A 682 -12.52 4.25 -11.73
N VAL A 683 -12.57 3.47 -12.80
CA VAL A 683 -12.52 3.92 -14.18
C VAL A 683 -13.95 3.84 -14.72
N PRO A 684 -14.71 4.95 -14.79
CA PRO A 684 -16.13 4.92 -15.08
C PRO A 684 -16.47 4.31 -16.43
N ASP A 685 -15.76 4.71 -17.46
CA ASP A 685 -16.07 4.30 -18.83
C ASP A 685 -14.83 3.72 -19.51
N LYS A 686 -14.99 2.56 -20.13
CA LYS A 686 -13.92 1.92 -20.87
C LYS A 686 -14.45 1.33 -22.17
N VAL A 687 -13.74 1.62 -23.27
CA VAL A 687 -13.98 1.05 -24.59
C VAL A 687 -12.78 0.20 -24.98
N ILE A 688 -13.03 -1.01 -25.43
CA ILE A 688 -12.02 -1.89 -26.02
C ILE A 688 -12.52 -2.29 -27.40
N ALA A 689 -11.64 -2.19 -28.42
CA ALA A 689 -11.90 -2.72 -29.74
C ALA A 689 -10.69 -3.50 -30.24
N SER A 690 -10.93 -4.58 -30.93
CA SER A 690 -9.88 -5.30 -31.63
C SER A 690 -10.33 -5.76 -33.01
N VAL A 691 -9.38 -5.73 -33.95
CA VAL A 691 -9.53 -6.25 -35.31
C VAL A 691 -8.39 -7.22 -35.53
N GLY A 692 -8.73 -8.48 -35.72
CA GLY A 692 -7.77 -9.53 -36.08
C GLY A 692 -8.00 -9.98 -37.51
N TYR A 693 -7.01 -9.93 -38.35
CA TYR A 693 -7.09 -10.40 -39.72
C TYR A 693 -5.98 -11.42 -40.02
N TYR A 694 -6.40 -12.63 -40.39
CA TYR A 694 -5.49 -13.67 -40.86
C TYR A 694 -5.32 -13.54 -42.35
N ILE A 695 -4.08 -13.30 -42.83
CA ILE A 695 -3.79 -13.15 -44.26
C ILE A 695 -3.69 -14.53 -44.88
N PRO A 696 -4.64 -14.93 -45.76
CA PRO A 696 -4.65 -16.24 -46.37
C PRO A 696 -3.70 -16.31 -47.53
N PHE A 697 -2.40 -16.45 -47.28
CA PHE A 697 -1.43 -16.70 -48.36
C PHE A 697 -1.61 -18.12 -48.88
N ARG A 698 -2.11 -18.27 -50.11
CA ARG A 698 -2.31 -19.54 -50.78
C ARG A 698 -1.01 -20.23 -51.21
N HIS A 699 0.15 -19.56 -51.12
CA HIS A 699 1.44 -20.07 -51.54
C HIS A 699 2.44 -20.29 -50.40
N LYS A 700 3.31 -21.30 -50.56
CA LYS A 700 4.41 -21.57 -49.64
C LYS A 700 5.42 -20.39 -49.65
N GLY A 701 5.45 -19.59 -48.60
CA GLY A 701 6.32 -18.43 -48.47
C GLY A 701 6.53 -18.01 -47.04
N LEU A 702 7.45 -17.07 -46.81
CA LEU A 702 7.85 -16.52 -45.52
C LEU A 702 6.66 -15.88 -44.73
N LEU A 703 5.64 -15.43 -45.46
CA LEU A 703 4.45 -14.76 -44.86
C LEU A 703 3.27 -15.71 -44.59
N ARG A 704 3.44 -17.04 -44.77
CA ARG A 704 2.39 -18.01 -44.50
C ARG A 704 2.02 -17.95 -43.00
N GLY A 705 0.72 -17.73 -42.73
CA GLY A 705 0.23 -17.64 -41.37
C GLY A 705 0.43 -16.27 -40.69
N THR A 706 0.66 -15.22 -41.50
CA THR A 706 0.72 -13.85 -40.95
C THR A 706 -0.63 -13.45 -40.38
N HIS A 707 -0.64 -13.01 -39.16
CA HIS A 707 -1.79 -12.51 -38.45
C HIS A 707 -1.58 -11.06 -38.07
N LEU A 708 -2.49 -10.16 -38.46
CA LEU A 708 -2.46 -8.75 -38.13
C LEU A 708 -3.50 -8.51 -37.03
N ASN A 709 -3.09 -7.89 -35.93
CA ASN A 709 -3.98 -7.46 -34.86
C ASN A 709 -3.86 -5.96 -34.65
N LEU A 710 -5.00 -5.29 -34.69
CA LEU A 710 -5.15 -3.91 -34.22
C LEU A 710 -5.94 -3.94 -32.93
N PHE A 711 -5.43 -3.31 -31.90
CA PHE A 711 -6.05 -3.19 -30.60
C PHE A 711 -6.20 -1.73 -30.20
N TYR A 712 -7.39 -1.35 -29.78
CA TYR A 712 -7.71 -0.04 -29.23
C TYR A 712 -8.21 -0.19 -27.79
N SER A 713 -7.71 0.67 -26.89
CA SER A 713 -8.22 0.79 -25.53
C SER A 713 -8.33 2.27 -25.18
N GLY A 714 -9.55 2.71 -24.89
CA GLY A 714 -9.85 4.05 -24.41
C GLY A 714 -10.59 3.95 -23.08
N TYR A 715 -10.28 4.87 -22.16
CA TYR A 715 -10.94 4.93 -20.86
C TYR A 715 -11.00 6.36 -20.33
N SER A 716 -12.01 6.64 -19.50
CA SER A 716 -12.10 7.90 -18.79
C SER A 716 -11.01 7.98 -17.71
N SER A 717 -10.54 9.19 -17.42
CA SER A 717 -9.63 9.42 -16.30
C SER A 717 -10.30 9.10 -14.97
N GLY A 718 -9.50 8.79 -13.95
CA GLY A 718 -9.98 8.68 -12.57
C GLY A 718 -10.60 9.98 -12.06
N GLY A 719 -11.37 9.90 -10.99
CA GLY A 719 -11.93 11.07 -10.32
C GLY A 719 -10.85 11.97 -9.74
N TYR A 720 -11.14 13.26 -9.62
CA TYR A 720 -10.32 14.24 -8.91
C TYR A 720 -11.20 14.99 -7.91
N SER A 721 -10.57 15.50 -6.85
CA SER A 721 -11.23 16.33 -5.85
C SER A 721 -10.70 17.75 -5.92
N PHE A 722 -11.58 18.72 -5.79
CA PHE A 722 -11.17 20.09 -5.53
C PHE A 722 -10.86 20.24 -4.05
N CYS A 723 -9.64 20.67 -3.72
CA CYS A 723 -9.25 21.06 -2.37
C CYS A 723 -9.20 22.58 -2.30
N TYR A 724 -9.91 23.19 -1.37
CA TYR A 724 -9.92 24.62 -1.12
C TYR A 724 -9.05 24.95 0.09
#